data_d7cea5a572b20cbdaa4f955cff7f7bea
#
_entry.id   d7cea5a572b20cbdaa4f955cff7f7bea
#
_cell.length_a   1.000
_cell.length_b   1.000
_cell.length_c   1.000
_cell.angle_alpha   90.00
_cell.angle_beta   90.00
_cell.angle_gamma   90.00
#
_symmetry.space_group_name_H-M   'P 1'
#
loop_
_entity.id
_entity.type
_entity.pdbx_description
1 polymer ?
#
loop_
_entity_poly.entity_id
_entity_poly.type
_entity_poly.pdbx_seq_one_letter_code
_entity_poly.pdbx_strand_id
1 'polypeptide(L)'
;MPDGDTRHRRRSARPVSSPATSAKPRRAWRRRWLRLAAYTCGGIGLALLAVAGAALYWASTVELPDPVPPAQTTFVYDSKGNPLVEFRTEQDRIVVPYEQVPAHMAAAVVAREDRRYFEHSGVDLQGILRAAWSDLRDKPTQGGSTIPQQYIKNVYLNPERTFARKAREAVMALKLEQRFSKEEILGMYLNTVYFGRGAYGVEAAARSYFGTTTSRLDVGQSAYLAGILSSPATADPLEHPEEAMRRRNATLDAMVETGALDAATAAQIAPTPVVAIPKPERRTVKAAGGSAYFAEYVRRQLVAQFGEDAVYRGGLRVVTTLDPDVQASAEQAVRERLDRDGDPDAAVVTLDSDGRVRAMVGGDDYNESQVNLAVGRDGGGTGRQPGSTFKAVVLAAAFDAGISPRARYSAPRSIRIPLDDGTVWDVSNAGDSEGSGTVDLMSATAGSINTVFAQLVMDVGPAEVVAMAHRLGITNPLDPVPSIALGAGEVSPLEMAHAYAIFAARGEDPGVHLFESVTGPDGTARYQFAPSRQRVLEEGVADDVTAALAGVVDHGTGTAAAIDDGDVAGKTGTTQDYGDAWFVGFTPEYTSAVWVGYKEGRSRAMDDVHGQRVFGGTFPALIFHDHMQRVMEGVDDPGDLPGQDAGRSSRGDSDSSGRRRGSGSASHRRGGGSASDRADAPPKSGAGGTTDPGDGSQDSGGGSGSGGGGGSGGGGGSSGGGGSSGGGGGSGGGSGGGGSSGGGGGSGGGSGGGGSSGGGGGSSTGD
;
A
#
# COMPACT_ATOMS: atom_id res chain seq x y z
N MET A 1 -57.63 34.23 -62.92
CA MET A 1 -58.04 35.52 -63.51
C MET A 1 -57.11 36.59 -63.01
N PRO A 2 -56.72 37.53 -63.90
CA PRO A 2 -56.44 37.46 -65.33
C PRO A 2 -54.97 37.79 -65.64
N ASP A 3 -54.54 37.39 -66.73
CA ASP A 3 -54.26 38.09 -68.02
C ASP A 3 -52.92 38.81 -68.07
N GLY A 4 -52.21 38.67 -69.05
CA GLY A 4 -52.21 38.85 -70.46
C GLY A 4 -50.75 38.84 -70.93
N ASP A 5 -50.55 38.21 -71.88
CA ASP A 5 -50.67 38.39 -73.34
C ASP A 5 -49.45 39.11 -73.97
N THR A 6 -48.96 38.46 -74.95
CA THR A 6 -48.64 38.75 -76.37
C THR A 6 -47.23 39.31 -76.69
N ARG A 7 -46.61 38.72 -77.59
CA ARG A 7 -46.52 38.64 -79.04
C ARG A 7 -45.09 38.72 -79.62
N HIS A 8 -44.87 37.74 -80.47
CA HIS A 8 -44.22 37.77 -81.79
C HIS A 8 -42.98 38.63 -82.08
N ARG A 9 -41.92 37.91 -82.53
CA ARG A 9 -41.56 38.05 -83.98
C ARG A 9 -40.58 37.00 -84.43
N ARG A 10 -40.91 36.34 -85.49
CA ARG A 10 -40.13 35.52 -86.39
C ARG A 10 -39.00 36.33 -87.07
N ARG A 11 -37.84 35.73 -87.29
CA ARG A 11 -37.12 35.78 -88.59
C ARG A 11 -36.08 34.66 -88.64
N SER A 12 -36.33 33.78 -89.51
CA SER A 12 -35.64 33.12 -90.63
C SER A 12 -34.10 32.94 -90.56
N ALA A 13 -33.75 31.73 -90.58
CA ALA A 13 -32.79 30.93 -91.38
C ALA A 13 -31.47 31.57 -91.86
N ARG A 14 -30.39 30.88 -91.54
CA ARG A 14 -29.49 30.28 -92.56
C ARG A 14 -28.49 29.39 -91.87
N PRO A 15 -28.00 28.29 -92.48
CA PRO A 15 -27.17 27.24 -91.85
C PRO A 15 -25.69 27.63 -91.95
N VAL A 16 -24.94 27.39 -90.84
CA VAL A 16 -23.50 27.44 -90.85
C VAL A 16 -22.97 26.10 -90.32
N SER A 17 -22.18 25.52 -91.11
CA SER A 17 -21.35 24.33 -91.06
C SER A 17 -20.79 24.02 -89.66
N SER A 18 -20.94 22.77 -89.31
CA SER A 18 -20.29 22.12 -88.20
C SER A 18 -18.74 22.06 -88.40
N PRO A 19 -17.96 22.40 -87.42
CA PRO A 19 -16.61 21.85 -87.33
C PRO A 19 -16.62 20.53 -86.48
N ALA A 20 -16.05 19.53 -87.05
CA ALA A 20 -15.82 18.25 -86.45
C ALA A 20 -15.05 18.40 -85.16
N THR A 21 -15.71 18.15 -84.02
CA THR A 21 -15.01 17.98 -82.72
C THR A 21 -14.43 16.60 -82.69
N SER A 22 -13.05 16.58 -82.77
CA SER A 22 -12.22 15.44 -82.49
C SER A 22 -12.48 14.88 -81.09
N ALA A 23 -13.02 13.70 -81.02
CA ALA A 23 -13.12 12.91 -79.80
C ALA A 23 -11.71 12.59 -79.27
N LYS A 24 -11.23 13.35 -78.28
CA LYS A 24 -10.00 13.06 -77.54
C LYS A 24 -10.14 11.84 -76.64
N PRO A 25 -9.11 11.04 -76.42
CA PRO A 25 -9.19 9.68 -75.96
C PRO A 25 -9.36 9.57 -74.44
N ARG A 26 -10.59 9.50 -73.97
CA ARG A 26 -10.91 9.09 -72.57
C ARG A 26 -10.42 7.68 -72.18
N ARG A 27 -10.07 6.85 -73.20
CA ARG A 27 -9.62 5.47 -73.02
C ARG A 27 -8.15 5.34 -72.51
N ALA A 28 -7.25 6.29 -72.85
CA ALA A 28 -5.83 6.21 -72.46
C ALA A 28 -5.63 6.61 -70.98
N TRP A 29 -6.43 7.55 -70.46
CA TRP A 29 -6.38 7.99 -69.04
C TRP A 29 -6.93 6.93 -68.10
N ARG A 30 -8.03 6.25 -68.42
CA ARG A 30 -8.58 5.11 -67.64
C ARG A 30 -7.59 3.93 -67.61
N ARG A 31 -6.86 3.65 -68.68
CA ARG A 31 -5.83 2.58 -68.69
C ARG A 31 -4.60 2.92 -67.88
N ARG A 32 -4.23 4.21 -67.75
CA ARG A 32 -3.14 4.64 -66.88
C ARG A 32 -3.54 4.53 -65.38
N TRP A 33 -4.74 4.98 -65.04
CA TRP A 33 -5.29 4.84 -63.69
C TRP A 33 -5.52 3.39 -63.26
N LEU A 34 -5.98 2.54 -64.16
CA LEU A 34 -6.14 1.10 -63.90
C LEU A 34 -4.77 0.40 -63.72
N ARG A 35 -3.74 0.82 -64.43
CA ARG A 35 -2.36 0.30 -64.22
C ARG A 35 -1.76 0.80 -62.91
N LEU A 36 -1.93 2.07 -62.57
CA LEU A 36 -1.50 2.62 -61.28
C LEU A 36 -2.25 1.93 -60.14
N ALA A 37 -3.54 1.77 -60.18
CA ALA A 37 -4.33 1.02 -59.21
C ALA A 37 -3.88 -0.45 -59.13
N ALA A 38 -3.58 -1.11 -60.24
CA ALA A 38 -3.06 -2.46 -60.23
C ALA A 38 -1.65 -2.56 -59.59
N TYR A 39 -0.76 -1.59 -59.86
CA TYR A 39 0.58 -1.57 -59.22
C TYR A 39 0.47 -1.21 -57.72
N THR A 40 -0.41 -0.31 -57.32
CA THR A 40 -0.63 0.00 -55.86
C THR A 40 -1.28 -1.17 -55.17
N CYS A 41 -2.29 -1.82 -55.74
CA CYS A 41 -2.86 -3.05 -55.16
C CYS A 41 -1.87 -4.19 -55.11
N GLY A 42 -1.04 -4.36 -56.18
CA GLY A 42 0.03 -5.35 -56.21
C GLY A 42 1.12 -5.08 -55.17
N GLY A 43 1.53 -3.81 -55.01
CA GLY A 43 2.48 -3.39 -53.97
C GLY A 43 1.97 -3.60 -52.57
N ILE A 44 0.68 -3.24 -52.33
CA ILE A 44 0.01 -3.50 -51.03
C ILE A 44 -0.10 -5.01 -50.79
N GLY A 45 -0.46 -5.80 -51.82
CA GLY A 45 -0.53 -7.26 -51.70
C GLY A 45 0.82 -7.88 -51.36
N LEU A 46 1.92 -7.42 -51.99
CA LEU A 46 3.28 -7.88 -51.70
C LEU A 46 3.73 -7.47 -50.30
N ALA A 47 3.43 -6.26 -49.89
CA ALA A 47 3.71 -5.79 -48.52
C ALA A 47 2.95 -6.60 -47.47
N LEU A 48 1.67 -6.91 -47.72
CA LEU A 48 0.88 -7.77 -46.85
C LEU A 48 1.42 -9.19 -46.78
N LEU A 49 1.87 -9.73 -47.90
CA LEU A 49 2.52 -11.06 -47.95
C LEU A 49 3.86 -11.06 -47.21
N ALA A 50 4.65 -9.99 -47.30
CA ALA A 50 5.91 -9.86 -46.57
C ALA A 50 5.66 -9.76 -45.06
N VAL A 51 4.65 -8.96 -44.63
CA VAL A 51 4.23 -8.85 -43.23
C VAL A 51 3.68 -10.19 -42.70
N ALA A 52 2.86 -10.89 -43.50
CA ALA A 52 2.36 -12.21 -43.15
C ALA A 52 3.50 -13.25 -43.03
N GLY A 53 4.47 -13.23 -43.95
CA GLY A 53 5.65 -14.07 -43.89
C GLY A 53 6.52 -13.81 -42.67
N ALA A 54 6.75 -12.53 -42.33
CA ALA A 54 7.48 -12.15 -41.14
C ALA A 54 6.72 -12.55 -39.85
N ALA A 55 5.39 -12.39 -39.82
CA ALA A 55 4.57 -12.83 -38.71
C ALA A 55 4.57 -14.34 -38.52
N LEU A 56 4.50 -15.11 -39.63
CA LEU A 56 4.61 -16.58 -39.59
C LEU A 56 5.99 -17.05 -39.13
N TYR A 57 7.05 -16.41 -39.63
CA TYR A 57 8.41 -16.67 -39.17
C TYR A 57 8.57 -16.40 -37.68
N TRP A 58 8.10 -15.22 -37.21
CA TRP A 58 8.10 -14.88 -35.77
C TRP A 58 7.27 -15.88 -34.96
N ALA A 59 6.07 -16.26 -35.44
CA ALA A 59 5.22 -17.25 -34.76
C ALA A 59 5.90 -18.62 -34.68
N SER A 60 6.75 -19.01 -35.66
CA SER A 60 7.50 -20.27 -35.60
C SER A 60 8.57 -20.27 -34.49
N THR A 61 9.13 -19.09 -34.15
CA THR A 61 10.16 -18.93 -33.10
C THR A 61 9.59 -18.89 -31.68
N VAL A 62 8.28 -18.68 -31.50
CA VAL A 62 7.63 -18.72 -30.19
C VAL A 62 7.46 -20.17 -29.77
N GLU A 63 8.19 -20.61 -28.77
CA GLU A 63 8.07 -21.98 -28.22
C GLU A 63 6.93 -22.04 -27.20
N LEU A 64 6.25 -23.19 -27.11
CA LEU A 64 5.32 -23.53 -26.05
C LEU A 64 6.13 -24.29 -24.99
N PRO A 65 6.33 -23.72 -23.78
CA PRO A 65 7.06 -24.40 -22.73
C PRO A 65 6.38 -25.71 -22.30
N ASP A 66 7.15 -26.61 -21.71
CA ASP A 66 6.59 -27.81 -21.11
C ASP A 66 5.71 -27.50 -19.89
N PRO A 67 4.85 -28.43 -19.47
CA PRO A 67 3.92 -28.23 -18.35
C PRO A 67 4.61 -27.74 -17.08
N VAL A 68 4.00 -26.76 -16.42
CA VAL A 68 4.54 -26.10 -15.23
C VAL A 68 4.80 -27.10 -14.09
N PRO A 69 5.97 -27.02 -13.42
CA PRO A 69 6.29 -27.84 -12.25
C PRO A 69 5.25 -27.71 -11.12
N PRO A 70 5.16 -28.70 -10.21
CA PRO A 70 4.26 -28.62 -9.07
C PRO A 70 4.52 -27.37 -8.22
N ALA A 71 3.47 -26.83 -7.61
CA ALA A 71 3.54 -25.66 -6.73
C ALA A 71 4.66 -25.82 -5.68
N GLN A 72 5.51 -24.81 -5.58
CA GLN A 72 6.60 -24.78 -4.61
C GLN A 72 6.32 -23.70 -3.57
N THR A 73 6.68 -23.99 -2.32
CA THR A 73 6.56 -23.05 -1.20
C THR A 73 7.47 -21.84 -1.40
N THR A 74 6.95 -20.65 -1.17
CA THR A 74 7.75 -19.43 -1.08
C THR A 74 8.27 -19.27 0.35
N PHE A 75 9.57 -19.09 0.48
CA PHE A 75 10.26 -18.87 1.75
C PHE A 75 10.63 -17.40 1.87
N VAL A 76 10.27 -16.81 3.01
CA VAL A 76 10.56 -15.42 3.33
C VAL A 76 11.49 -15.37 4.54
N TYR A 77 12.52 -14.59 4.41
CA TYR A 77 13.60 -14.42 5.40
C TYR A 77 13.69 -12.96 5.83
N ASP A 78 14.19 -12.73 7.05
CA ASP A 78 14.63 -11.41 7.49
C ASP A 78 15.93 -10.98 6.77
N SER A 79 16.43 -9.78 7.06
CA SER A 79 17.65 -9.25 6.46
C SER A 79 18.91 -10.03 6.82
N LYS A 80 18.90 -10.80 7.93
CA LYS A 80 20.00 -11.65 8.39
C LYS A 80 19.89 -13.09 7.88
N GLY A 81 18.84 -13.39 7.11
CA GLY A 81 18.62 -14.70 6.51
C GLY A 81 17.94 -15.71 7.41
N ASN A 82 17.38 -15.29 8.56
CA ASN A 82 16.57 -16.18 9.40
C ASN A 82 15.18 -16.36 8.79
N PRO A 83 14.57 -17.56 8.89
CA PRO A 83 13.21 -17.79 8.40
C PRO A 83 12.20 -16.90 9.13
N LEU A 84 11.42 -16.12 8.36
CA LEU A 84 10.37 -15.26 8.88
C LEU A 84 8.98 -15.88 8.72
N VAL A 85 8.64 -16.30 7.49
CA VAL A 85 7.36 -16.91 7.17
C VAL A 85 7.46 -17.73 5.89
N GLU A 86 6.57 -18.74 5.75
CA GLU A 86 6.41 -19.50 4.51
C GLU A 86 5.05 -19.25 3.92
N PHE A 87 5.01 -18.93 2.62
CA PHE A 87 3.77 -18.86 1.86
C PHE A 87 3.61 -20.12 1.03
N ARG A 88 2.63 -20.89 1.40
CA ARG A 88 2.25 -22.12 0.70
C ARG A 88 0.74 -22.13 0.48
N THR A 89 0.33 -22.78 -0.58
CA THR A 89 -1.08 -23.15 -0.71
C THR A 89 -1.31 -24.33 0.20
N GLU A 90 -2.22 -24.22 1.15
CA GLU A 90 -2.63 -25.36 2.00
C GLU A 90 -3.38 -26.45 1.23
N GLN A 91 -3.71 -26.18 0.01
CA GLN A 91 -4.36 -27.18 -0.82
C GLN A 91 -3.32 -27.69 -1.82
N ASP A 92 -2.92 -28.93 -1.59
CA ASP A 92 -2.40 -29.74 -2.66
C ASP A 92 -3.29 -29.50 -3.88
N ARG A 93 -2.68 -29.05 -4.98
CA ARG A 93 -3.37 -28.96 -6.26
C ARG A 93 -3.88 -30.35 -6.59
N ILE A 94 -5.12 -30.63 -6.23
CA ILE A 94 -5.75 -31.87 -6.60
C ILE A 94 -6.17 -31.70 -8.05
N VAL A 95 -5.31 -32.19 -8.94
CA VAL A 95 -5.64 -32.25 -10.35
C VAL A 95 -6.71 -33.31 -10.52
N VAL A 96 -7.89 -32.92 -10.95
CA VAL A 96 -8.95 -33.84 -11.32
C VAL A 96 -8.91 -34.13 -12.80
N PRO A 97 -8.98 -35.40 -13.23
CA PRO A 97 -9.18 -35.75 -14.63
C PRO A 97 -10.44 -35.05 -15.18
N TYR A 98 -10.40 -34.65 -16.46
CA TYR A 98 -11.53 -33.94 -17.08
C TYR A 98 -12.84 -34.73 -16.99
N GLU A 99 -12.77 -36.06 -17.03
CA GLU A 99 -13.90 -36.98 -16.93
C GLU A 99 -14.62 -36.88 -15.56
N GLN A 100 -13.97 -36.34 -14.55
CA GLN A 100 -14.56 -36.08 -13.24
C GLN A 100 -15.21 -34.72 -13.13
N VAL A 101 -15.03 -33.84 -14.12
CA VAL A 101 -15.66 -32.54 -14.18
C VAL A 101 -17.09 -32.71 -14.70
N PRO A 102 -18.12 -32.29 -13.95
CA PRO A 102 -19.50 -32.38 -14.41
C PRO A 102 -19.72 -31.62 -15.71
N ALA A 103 -20.49 -32.15 -16.63
CA ALA A 103 -20.77 -31.52 -17.93
C ALA A 103 -21.33 -30.10 -17.78
N HIS A 104 -22.14 -29.83 -16.75
CA HIS A 104 -22.66 -28.48 -16.48
C HIS A 104 -21.60 -27.50 -15.96
N MET A 105 -20.53 -27.98 -15.29
CA MET A 105 -19.39 -27.11 -14.91
C MET A 105 -18.58 -26.70 -16.14
N ALA A 106 -18.25 -27.66 -17.01
CA ALA A 106 -17.60 -27.38 -18.29
C ALA A 106 -18.43 -26.42 -19.15
N ALA A 107 -19.73 -26.68 -19.26
CA ALA A 107 -20.66 -25.85 -20.01
C ALA A 107 -20.80 -24.43 -19.44
N ALA A 108 -20.84 -24.27 -18.11
CA ALA A 108 -20.92 -22.96 -17.45
C ALA A 108 -19.70 -22.11 -17.78
N VAL A 109 -18.48 -22.69 -17.71
CA VAL A 109 -17.24 -21.98 -18.04
C VAL A 109 -17.19 -21.61 -19.51
N VAL A 110 -17.54 -22.52 -20.42
CA VAL A 110 -17.59 -22.26 -21.86
C VAL A 110 -18.61 -21.17 -22.18
N ALA A 111 -19.83 -21.26 -21.65
CA ALA A 111 -20.88 -20.27 -21.87
C ALA A 111 -20.48 -18.87 -21.35
N ARG A 112 -19.71 -18.79 -20.28
CA ARG A 112 -19.32 -17.55 -19.65
C ARG A 112 -18.10 -16.92 -20.28
N GLU A 113 -17.02 -17.70 -20.49
CA GLU A 113 -15.69 -17.23 -20.87
C GLU A 113 -15.43 -17.32 -22.38
N ASP A 114 -15.98 -18.35 -23.07
CA ASP A 114 -15.69 -18.61 -24.47
C ASP A 114 -16.81 -19.39 -25.18
N ARG A 115 -17.90 -18.70 -25.48
CA ARG A 115 -19.16 -19.29 -26.03
C ARG A 115 -18.96 -20.14 -27.28
N ARG A 116 -17.89 -19.92 -28.04
CA ARG A 116 -17.57 -20.64 -29.27
C ARG A 116 -16.32 -21.48 -29.12
N TYR A 117 -16.01 -21.90 -27.91
CA TYR A 117 -14.81 -22.65 -27.58
C TYR A 117 -14.57 -23.85 -28.51
N PHE A 118 -15.61 -24.62 -28.78
CA PHE A 118 -15.53 -25.80 -29.65
C PHE A 118 -15.56 -25.49 -31.15
N GLU A 119 -15.76 -24.22 -31.57
CA GLU A 119 -15.88 -23.81 -32.98
C GLU A 119 -14.64 -23.13 -33.54
N HIS A 120 -13.78 -22.57 -32.71
CA HIS A 120 -12.56 -21.86 -33.15
C HIS A 120 -11.30 -22.65 -32.81
N SER A 121 -10.14 -22.26 -33.38
CA SER A 121 -8.83 -22.83 -33.11
C SER A 121 -7.94 -21.81 -32.41
N GLY A 122 -7.80 -21.90 -31.06
CA GLY A 122 -6.92 -21.09 -30.22
C GLY A 122 -7.34 -19.62 -30.07
N VAL A 123 -7.84 -19.00 -31.14
CA VAL A 123 -8.19 -17.58 -31.19
C VAL A 123 -9.56 -17.41 -31.86
N ASP A 124 -10.48 -16.69 -31.24
CA ASP A 124 -11.76 -16.33 -31.82
C ASP A 124 -11.68 -15.00 -32.61
N LEU A 125 -11.34 -15.08 -33.90
CA LEU A 125 -11.26 -13.89 -34.76
C LEU A 125 -12.61 -13.15 -34.90
N GLN A 126 -13.75 -13.87 -34.92
CA GLN A 126 -15.06 -13.24 -34.97
C GLN A 126 -15.42 -12.56 -33.65
N GLY A 127 -15.02 -13.15 -32.53
CA GLY A 127 -15.15 -12.55 -31.19
C GLY A 127 -14.34 -11.27 -31.06
N ILE A 128 -13.10 -11.26 -31.56
CA ILE A 128 -12.25 -10.06 -31.59
C ILE A 128 -12.86 -8.95 -32.44
N LEU A 129 -13.36 -9.26 -33.63
CA LEU A 129 -14.03 -8.27 -34.49
C LEU A 129 -15.31 -7.73 -33.86
N ARG A 130 -16.09 -8.59 -33.20
CA ARG A 130 -17.31 -8.19 -32.49
C ARG A 130 -16.97 -7.30 -31.28
N ALA A 131 -15.93 -7.63 -30.50
CA ALA A 131 -15.46 -6.83 -29.39
C ALA A 131 -14.98 -5.45 -29.86
N ALA A 132 -14.14 -5.38 -30.91
CA ALA A 132 -13.69 -4.12 -31.49
C ALA A 132 -14.85 -3.25 -32.02
N TRP A 133 -15.87 -3.88 -32.61
CA TRP A 133 -17.07 -3.18 -33.07
C TRP A 133 -17.95 -2.66 -31.92
N SER A 134 -17.99 -3.38 -30.80
CA SER A 134 -18.74 -2.98 -29.60
C SER A 134 -18.03 -1.84 -28.86
N ASP A 135 -16.70 -1.88 -28.75
CA ASP A 135 -15.88 -0.82 -28.15
C ASP A 135 -16.05 0.52 -28.90
N LEU A 136 -16.21 0.47 -30.24
CA LEU A 136 -16.54 1.64 -31.07
C LEU A 136 -17.94 2.23 -30.78
N ARG A 137 -18.79 1.53 -30.01
CA ARG A 137 -20.19 1.94 -29.71
C ARG A 137 -20.43 2.18 -28.22
N ASP A 138 -19.39 2.36 -27.41
CA ASP A 138 -19.44 2.60 -25.96
C ASP A 138 -20.30 1.60 -25.16
N LYS A 139 -20.38 0.35 -25.61
CA LYS A 139 -21.03 -0.71 -24.85
C LYS A 139 -19.98 -1.56 -24.15
N PRO A 140 -20.12 -1.81 -22.82
CA PRO A 140 -19.20 -2.67 -22.11
C PRO A 140 -19.19 -4.08 -22.72
N THR A 141 -18.05 -4.48 -23.28
CA THR A 141 -17.89 -5.76 -23.96
C THR A 141 -17.39 -6.84 -23.02
N GLN A 142 -17.97 -8.03 -23.14
CA GLN A 142 -17.41 -9.26 -22.58
C GLN A 142 -16.04 -9.53 -23.25
N GLY A 143 -15.06 -9.96 -22.46
CA GLY A 143 -13.69 -10.14 -22.90
C GLY A 143 -13.54 -11.01 -24.16
N GLY A 144 -12.84 -10.50 -25.17
CA GLY A 144 -12.54 -11.20 -26.41
C GLY A 144 -11.35 -12.17 -26.33
N SER A 145 -11.00 -12.69 -25.16
CA SER A 145 -9.91 -13.68 -24.97
C SER A 145 -10.49 -15.07 -24.78
N THR A 146 -9.99 -16.04 -25.56
CA THR A 146 -10.41 -17.44 -25.50
C THR A 146 -9.86 -18.17 -24.27
N ILE A 147 -10.45 -19.32 -23.91
CA ILE A 147 -9.96 -20.18 -22.82
C ILE A 147 -8.49 -20.56 -23.01
N PRO A 148 -8.02 -21.00 -24.20
CA PRO A 148 -6.61 -21.27 -24.42
C PRO A 148 -5.71 -20.04 -24.18
N GLN A 149 -6.15 -18.85 -24.60
CA GLN A 149 -5.42 -17.60 -24.34
C GLN A 149 -5.36 -17.27 -22.86
N GLN A 150 -6.45 -17.47 -22.13
CA GLN A 150 -6.45 -17.26 -20.68
C GLN A 150 -5.56 -18.27 -19.97
N TYR A 151 -5.56 -19.54 -20.36
CA TYR A 151 -4.65 -20.55 -19.84
C TYR A 151 -3.20 -20.16 -20.06
N ILE A 152 -2.81 -19.82 -21.30
CA ILE A 152 -1.46 -19.37 -21.65
C ILE A 152 -1.06 -18.13 -20.83
N LYS A 153 -1.96 -17.15 -20.74
CA LYS A 153 -1.72 -15.94 -19.94
C LYS A 153 -1.43 -16.27 -18.46
N ASN A 154 -2.20 -17.17 -17.88
CA ASN A 154 -2.14 -17.47 -16.44
C ASN A 154 -0.95 -18.38 -16.08
N VAL A 155 -0.48 -19.21 -17.03
CA VAL A 155 0.55 -20.23 -16.76
C VAL A 155 1.93 -19.80 -17.22
N TYR A 156 2.02 -19.10 -18.38
CA TYR A 156 3.30 -18.89 -19.07
C TYR A 156 3.71 -17.43 -19.27
N LEU A 157 2.83 -16.46 -19.00
CA LEU A 157 3.11 -15.07 -19.34
C LEU A 157 3.08 -14.14 -18.13
N ASN A 158 4.00 -13.19 -18.09
CA ASN A 158 4.05 -12.13 -17.08
C ASN A 158 2.85 -11.17 -17.20
N PRO A 159 2.43 -10.49 -16.09
CA PRO A 159 1.25 -9.62 -16.05
C PRO A 159 1.34 -8.34 -16.89
N GLU A 160 2.47 -8.06 -17.55
CA GLU A 160 2.64 -6.87 -18.37
C GLU A 160 1.59 -6.74 -19.49
N ARG A 161 0.99 -5.56 -19.63
CA ARG A 161 -0.05 -5.27 -20.64
C ARG A 161 0.57 -4.70 -21.91
N THR A 162 1.26 -5.52 -22.72
CA THR A 162 1.86 -5.11 -24.00
C THR A 162 1.22 -5.81 -25.19
N PHE A 163 1.22 -5.15 -26.36
CA PHE A 163 0.77 -5.78 -27.62
C PHE A 163 1.62 -6.99 -27.99
N ALA A 164 2.93 -6.94 -27.74
CA ALA A 164 3.83 -8.05 -28.01
C ALA A 164 3.47 -9.29 -27.17
N ARG A 165 3.14 -9.10 -25.87
CA ARG A 165 2.65 -10.17 -25.01
C ARG A 165 1.33 -10.75 -25.55
N LYS A 166 0.36 -9.90 -25.95
CA LYS A 166 -0.92 -10.38 -26.47
C LYS A 166 -0.78 -11.16 -27.78
N ALA A 167 0.15 -10.76 -28.64
CA ALA A 167 0.47 -11.50 -29.85
C ALA A 167 1.13 -12.86 -29.53
N ARG A 168 2.05 -12.91 -28.55
CA ARG A 168 2.67 -14.16 -28.09
C ARG A 168 1.63 -15.10 -27.48
N GLU A 169 0.73 -14.59 -26.64
CA GLU A 169 -0.40 -15.33 -26.08
C GLU A 169 -1.24 -16.01 -27.17
N ALA A 170 -1.59 -15.27 -28.23
CA ALA A 170 -2.37 -15.80 -29.34
C ALA A 170 -1.63 -16.93 -30.09
N VAL A 171 -0.32 -16.75 -30.37
CA VAL A 171 0.48 -17.77 -31.04
C VAL A 171 0.62 -19.03 -30.18
N MET A 172 0.86 -18.86 -28.87
CA MET A 172 0.98 -20.00 -27.95
C MET A 172 -0.36 -20.72 -27.80
N ALA A 173 -1.49 -20.00 -27.79
CA ALA A 173 -2.82 -20.62 -27.75
C ALA A 173 -3.12 -21.45 -29.00
N LEU A 174 -2.69 -20.99 -30.20
CA LEU A 174 -2.77 -21.78 -31.42
C LEU A 174 -1.91 -23.04 -31.34
N LYS A 175 -0.69 -22.95 -30.83
CA LYS A 175 0.22 -24.12 -30.65
C LYS A 175 -0.30 -25.08 -29.59
N LEU A 176 -0.97 -24.59 -28.54
CA LEU A 176 -1.58 -25.40 -27.52
C LEU A 176 -2.66 -26.30 -28.13
N GLU A 177 -3.56 -25.77 -28.96
CA GLU A 177 -4.60 -26.53 -29.65
C GLU A 177 -4.09 -27.45 -30.76
N GLN A 178 -2.86 -27.27 -31.24
CA GLN A 178 -2.20 -28.23 -32.12
C GLN A 178 -1.67 -29.45 -31.36
N ARG A 179 -1.40 -29.30 -30.05
CA ARG A 179 -0.79 -30.34 -29.21
C ARG A 179 -1.79 -31.10 -28.37
N PHE A 180 -2.90 -30.46 -27.97
CA PHE A 180 -3.90 -30.97 -27.03
C PHE A 180 -5.32 -30.80 -27.58
N SER A 181 -6.24 -31.70 -27.22
CA SER A 181 -7.65 -31.60 -27.54
C SER A 181 -8.34 -30.47 -26.76
N LYS A 182 -9.54 -30.11 -27.18
CA LYS A 182 -10.36 -29.11 -26.49
C LYS A 182 -10.67 -29.49 -25.04
N GLU A 183 -10.99 -30.74 -24.83
CA GLU A 183 -11.28 -31.32 -23.52
C GLU A 183 -10.06 -31.30 -22.62
N GLU A 184 -8.88 -31.67 -23.13
CA GLU A 184 -7.63 -31.59 -22.37
C GLU A 184 -7.30 -30.15 -21.99
N ILE A 185 -7.42 -29.19 -22.89
CA ILE A 185 -7.16 -27.76 -22.64
C ILE A 185 -8.15 -27.22 -21.61
N LEU A 186 -9.44 -27.58 -21.71
CA LEU A 186 -10.44 -27.16 -20.72
C LEU A 186 -10.15 -27.78 -19.34
N GLY A 187 -9.73 -29.04 -19.30
CA GLY A 187 -9.27 -29.69 -18.08
C GLY A 187 -8.05 -29.00 -17.47
N MET A 188 -7.04 -28.64 -18.29
CA MET A 188 -5.87 -27.86 -17.86
C MET A 188 -6.28 -26.49 -17.30
N TYR A 189 -7.19 -25.79 -17.96
CA TYR A 189 -7.71 -24.50 -17.53
C TYR A 189 -8.44 -24.61 -16.18
N LEU A 190 -9.38 -25.54 -16.08
CA LEU A 190 -10.16 -25.77 -14.86
C LEU A 190 -9.30 -26.19 -13.66
N ASN A 191 -8.21 -26.91 -13.90
CA ASN A 191 -7.25 -27.27 -12.85
C ASN A 191 -6.25 -26.18 -12.50
N THR A 192 -6.28 -25.03 -13.21
CA THR A 192 -5.23 -23.99 -13.09
C THR A 192 -5.77 -22.64 -12.68
N VAL A 193 -6.97 -22.28 -13.16
CA VAL A 193 -7.53 -20.94 -12.98
C VAL A 193 -7.86 -20.66 -11.52
N TYR A 194 -7.69 -19.40 -11.13
CA TYR A 194 -7.97 -18.92 -9.78
C TYR A 194 -9.46 -18.60 -9.60
N PHE A 195 -10.07 -19.17 -8.56
CA PHE A 195 -11.48 -19.01 -8.21
C PHE A 195 -11.73 -18.08 -7.01
N GLY A 196 -10.71 -17.49 -6.40
CA GLY A 196 -10.84 -16.75 -5.15
C GLY A 196 -10.57 -17.61 -3.92
N ARG A 197 -10.59 -17.02 -2.72
CA ARG A 197 -10.33 -17.68 -1.43
C ARG A 197 -9.01 -18.48 -1.38
N GLY A 198 -8.04 -18.17 -2.25
CA GLY A 198 -6.83 -18.96 -2.40
C GLY A 198 -7.02 -20.28 -3.14
N ALA A 199 -8.18 -20.52 -3.76
CA ALA A 199 -8.49 -21.74 -4.47
C ALA A 199 -8.06 -21.66 -5.94
N TYR A 200 -7.07 -22.46 -6.30
CA TYR A 200 -6.62 -22.66 -7.66
C TYR A 200 -7.07 -24.04 -8.17
N GLY A 201 -7.78 -24.02 -9.27
CA GLY A 201 -8.42 -25.19 -9.82
C GLY A 201 -9.80 -25.46 -9.20
N VAL A 202 -10.63 -26.14 -9.99
CA VAL A 202 -12.04 -26.37 -9.71
C VAL A 202 -12.26 -27.23 -8.45
N GLU A 203 -11.38 -28.19 -8.16
CA GLU A 203 -11.49 -29.04 -6.97
C GLU A 203 -11.23 -28.22 -5.69
N ALA A 204 -10.21 -27.39 -5.71
CA ALA A 204 -9.92 -26.48 -4.61
C ALA A 204 -11.07 -25.49 -4.38
N ALA A 205 -11.68 -24.99 -5.47
CA ALA A 205 -12.83 -24.11 -5.39
C ALA A 205 -14.08 -24.83 -4.82
N ALA A 206 -14.38 -26.02 -5.30
CA ALA A 206 -15.50 -26.82 -4.78
C ALA A 206 -15.38 -27.06 -3.27
N ARG A 207 -14.18 -27.38 -2.80
CA ARG A 207 -13.90 -27.57 -1.37
C ARG A 207 -13.96 -26.27 -0.57
N SER A 208 -13.36 -25.19 -1.08
CA SER A 208 -13.25 -23.92 -0.37
C SER A 208 -14.59 -23.18 -0.26
N TYR A 209 -15.42 -23.25 -1.29
CA TYR A 209 -16.71 -22.55 -1.28
C TYR A 209 -17.85 -23.42 -0.73
N PHE A 210 -17.85 -24.71 -1.05
CA PHE A 210 -19.01 -25.57 -0.81
C PHE A 210 -18.74 -26.82 0.04
N GLY A 211 -17.48 -27.05 0.45
CA GLY A 211 -17.11 -28.23 1.23
C GLY A 211 -17.33 -29.54 0.48
N THR A 212 -17.36 -29.53 -0.85
CA THR A 212 -17.66 -30.68 -1.70
C THR A 212 -16.54 -30.95 -2.72
N THR A 213 -16.66 -32.00 -3.50
CA THR A 213 -15.75 -32.35 -4.60
C THR A 213 -16.28 -31.80 -5.93
N THR A 214 -15.42 -31.64 -6.93
CA THR A 214 -15.78 -31.22 -8.28
C THR A 214 -16.93 -32.07 -8.86
N SER A 215 -16.86 -33.39 -8.71
CA SER A 215 -17.84 -34.31 -9.25
C SER A 215 -19.22 -34.17 -8.63
N ARG A 216 -19.36 -33.49 -7.49
CA ARG A 216 -20.63 -33.30 -6.75
C ARG A 216 -21.16 -31.87 -6.86
N LEU A 217 -20.50 -30.97 -7.62
CA LEU A 217 -21.03 -29.65 -7.86
C LEU A 217 -22.39 -29.73 -8.54
N ASP A 218 -23.36 -28.95 -8.06
CA ASP A 218 -24.63 -28.76 -8.77
C ASP A 218 -24.54 -27.68 -9.84
N VAL A 219 -25.63 -27.46 -10.60
CA VAL A 219 -25.68 -26.45 -11.68
C VAL A 219 -25.52 -25.04 -11.15
N GLY A 220 -26.13 -24.71 -10.00
CA GLY A 220 -26.04 -23.39 -9.38
C GLY A 220 -24.63 -23.06 -8.88
N GLN A 221 -23.99 -24.04 -8.23
CA GLN A 221 -22.60 -23.95 -7.78
C GLN A 221 -21.63 -23.80 -8.96
N SER A 222 -21.83 -24.60 -10.01
CA SER A 222 -21.03 -24.53 -11.24
C SER A 222 -21.18 -23.19 -11.95
N ALA A 223 -22.40 -22.67 -12.08
CA ALA A 223 -22.67 -21.37 -12.65
C ALA A 223 -22.06 -20.22 -11.81
N TYR A 224 -22.08 -20.34 -10.47
CA TYR A 224 -21.41 -19.38 -9.60
C TYR A 224 -19.90 -19.40 -9.80
N LEU A 225 -19.25 -20.57 -9.72
CA LEU A 225 -17.81 -20.68 -9.91
C LEU A 225 -17.36 -20.13 -11.27
N ALA A 226 -18.07 -20.46 -12.35
CA ALA A 226 -17.79 -19.89 -13.66
C ALA A 226 -17.99 -18.36 -13.70
N GLY A 227 -18.99 -17.84 -12.99
CA GLY A 227 -19.33 -16.41 -12.93
C GLY A 227 -18.28 -15.54 -12.24
N ILE A 228 -17.48 -16.11 -11.32
CA ILE A 228 -16.49 -15.35 -10.55
C ILE A 228 -15.10 -15.33 -11.18
N LEU A 229 -14.81 -16.12 -12.22
CA LEU A 229 -13.48 -16.25 -12.84
C LEU A 229 -12.86 -14.92 -13.25
N SER A 230 -13.66 -13.98 -13.73
CA SER A 230 -13.17 -12.67 -14.19
C SER A 230 -12.75 -11.72 -13.05
N SER A 231 -13.25 -11.90 -11.84
CA SER A 231 -12.95 -11.08 -10.65
C SER A 231 -13.35 -11.82 -9.37
N PRO A 232 -12.59 -12.81 -8.93
CA PRO A 232 -13.01 -13.69 -7.83
C PRO A 232 -13.17 -12.97 -6.48
N ALA A 233 -12.34 -11.98 -6.19
CA ALA A 233 -12.33 -11.27 -4.91
C ALA A 233 -13.56 -10.40 -4.64
N THR A 234 -14.31 -10.01 -5.69
CA THR A 234 -15.41 -9.05 -5.56
C THR A 234 -16.79 -9.68 -5.42
N ALA A 235 -16.88 -11.01 -5.35
CA ALA A 235 -18.17 -11.74 -5.36
C ALA A 235 -18.17 -12.95 -4.42
N ASP A 236 -17.44 -12.86 -3.31
CA ASP A 236 -17.51 -13.87 -2.25
C ASP A 236 -18.93 -13.90 -1.67
N PRO A 237 -19.61 -15.06 -1.58
CA PRO A 237 -21.00 -15.12 -1.14
C PRO A 237 -21.22 -14.69 0.31
N LEU A 238 -20.20 -14.74 1.14
CA LEU A 238 -20.28 -14.33 2.54
C LEU A 238 -20.09 -12.82 2.71
N GLU A 239 -19.24 -12.22 1.87
CA GLU A 239 -18.93 -10.79 1.91
C GLU A 239 -19.87 -9.99 0.99
N HIS A 240 -20.22 -10.57 -0.18
CA HIS A 240 -20.98 -9.89 -1.24
C HIS A 240 -22.09 -10.80 -1.83
N PRO A 241 -23.10 -11.19 -1.04
CA PRO A 241 -24.10 -12.18 -1.47
C PRO A 241 -24.91 -11.79 -2.70
N GLU A 242 -25.26 -10.50 -2.84
CA GLU A 242 -26.00 -9.99 -4.00
C GLU A 242 -25.17 -10.06 -5.29
N GLU A 243 -23.90 -9.71 -5.21
CA GLU A 243 -22.98 -9.78 -6.33
C GLU A 243 -22.73 -11.24 -6.74
N ALA A 244 -22.59 -12.14 -5.77
CA ALA A 244 -22.49 -13.57 -6.00
C ALA A 244 -23.70 -14.11 -6.76
N MET A 245 -24.91 -13.78 -6.33
CA MET A 245 -26.15 -14.12 -7.03
C MET A 245 -26.21 -13.51 -8.43
N ARG A 246 -25.87 -12.23 -8.57
CA ARG A 246 -25.89 -11.54 -9.85
C ARG A 246 -24.98 -12.21 -10.86
N ARG A 247 -23.75 -12.57 -10.46
CA ARG A 247 -22.76 -13.23 -11.34
C ARG A 247 -23.18 -14.66 -11.70
N ARG A 248 -23.69 -15.44 -10.73
CA ARG A 248 -24.25 -16.75 -11.01
C ARG A 248 -25.38 -16.66 -12.02
N ASN A 249 -26.33 -15.75 -11.81
CA ASN A 249 -27.49 -15.61 -12.68
C ASN A 249 -27.09 -15.20 -14.10
N ALA A 250 -26.12 -14.28 -14.25
CA ALA A 250 -25.58 -13.93 -15.56
C ALA A 250 -24.89 -15.13 -16.27
N THR A 251 -24.37 -16.10 -15.51
CA THR A 251 -23.84 -17.34 -16.09
C THR A 251 -24.96 -18.29 -16.47
N LEU A 252 -26.01 -18.43 -15.64
CA LEU A 252 -27.20 -19.21 -15.99
C LEU A 252 -27.83 -18.69 -17.29
N ASP A 253 -27.98 -17.36 -17.43
CA ASP A 253 -28.48 -16.74 -18.66
C ASP A 253 -27.60 -17.10 -19.88
N ALA A 254 -26.27 -17.03 -19.71
CA ALA A 254 -25.34 -17.42 -20.76
C ALA A 254 -25.44 -18.91 -21.13
N MET A 255 -25.68 -19.79 -20.15
CA MET A 255 -25.90 -21.22 -20.41
C MET A 255 -27.22 -21.47 -21.15
N VAL A 256 -28.27 -20.71 -20.86
CA VAL A 256 -29.53 -20.77 -21.60
C VAL A 256 -29.35 -20.27 -23.03
N GLU A 257 -28.66 -19.12 -23.21
CA GLU A 257 -28.37 -18.58 -24.55
C GLU A 257 -27.55 -19.52 -25.44
N THR A 258 -26.66 -20.32 -24.84
CA THR A 258 -25.86 -21.34 -25.56
C THR A 258 -26.56 -22.68 -25.72
N GLY A 259 -27.76 -22.86 -25.14
CA GLY A 259 -28.51 -24.10 -25.18
C GLY A 259 -27.95 -25.18 -24.24
N ALA A 260 -27.01 -24.82 -23.34
CA ALA A 260 -26.41 -25.75 -22.38
C ALA A 260 -27.28 -25.98 -21.13
N LEU A 261 -28.30 -25.14 -20.92
CA LEU A 261 -29.27 -25.24 -19.82
C LEU A 261 -30.65 -24.82 -20.33
N ASP A 262 -31.69 -25.50 -19.88
CA ASP A 262 -33.05 -25.09 -20.16
C ASP A 262 -33.47 -23.90 -19.29
N ALA A 263 -34.35 -23.02 -19.85
CA ALA A 263 -34.77 -21.80 -19.17
C ALA A 263 -35.59 -22.05 -17.90
N ALA A 264 -36.28 -23.19 -17.78
CA ALA A 264 -37.08 -23.54 -16.60
C ALA A 264 -36.16 -23.87 -15.41
N THR A 265 -35.11 -24.64 -15.63
CA THR A 265 -34.09 -24.95 -14.63
C THR A 265 -33.34 -23.69 -14.20
N ALA A 266 -32.96 -22.82 -15.13
CA ALA A 266 -32.34 -21.55 -14.80
C ALA A 266 -33.24 -20.67 -13.90
N ALA A 267 -34.54 -20.57 -14.25
CA ALA A 267 -35.53 -19.81 -13.48
C ALA A 267 -35.77 -20.36 -12.06
N GLN A 268 -35.62 -21.64 -11.85
CA GLN A 268 -35.70 -22.26 -10.51
C GLN A 268 -34.49 -21.94 -9.64
N ILE A 269 -33.28 -21.88 -10.23
CA ILE A 269 -32.02 -21.61 -9.51
C ILE A 269 -31.86 -20.11 -9.24
N ALA A 270 -32.25 -19.25 -10.14
CA ALA A 270 -31.98 -17.80 -10.08
C ALA A 270 -32.42 -17.11 -8.77
N PRO A 271 -33.55 -17.41 -8.12
CA PRO A 271 -33.95 -16.77 -6.86
C PRO A 271 -33.27 -17.36 -5.62
N THR A 272 -32.57 -18.50 -5.71
CA THR A 272 -31.96 -19.13 -4.54
C THR A 272 -30.66 -18.42 -4.15
N PRO A 273 -30.34 -18.27 -2.85
CA PRO A 273 -29.05 -17.71 -2.43
C PRO A 273 -27.88 -18.64 -2.80
N VAL A 274 -26.69 -18.08 -2.99
CA VAL A 274 -25.45 -18.85 -3.12
C VAL A 274 -24.98 -19.15 -1.70
N VAL A 275 -25.19 -20.39 -1.24
CA VAL A 275 -24.76 -20.81 0.11
C VAL A 275 -23.32 -21.31 0.04
N ALA A 276 -22.42 -20.63 0.75
CA ALA A 276 -21.03 -21.02 0.88
C ALA A 276 -20.69 -21.35 2.33
N ILE A 277 -19.70 -22.22 2.53
CA ILE A 277 -19.12 -22.46 3.86
C ILE A 277 -18.22 -21.30 4.28
N PRO A 278 -17.95 -21.11 5.59
CA PRO A 278 -16.94 -20.17 6.06
C PRO A 278 -15.61 -20.36 5.33
N LYS A 279 -14.92 -19.25 5.08
CA LYS A 279 -13.61 -19.29 4.45
C LYS A 279 -12.66 -20.13 5.31
N PRO A 280 -11.98 -21.14 4.75
CA PRO A 280 -10.96 -21.85 5.51
C PRO A 280 -9.96 -20.86 6.05
N GLU A 281 -9.67 -20.92 7.35
CA GLU A 281 -8.60 -20.13 7.92
C GLU A 281 -7.31 -20.43 7.15
N ARG A 282 -6.71 -19.40 6.57
CA ARG A 282 -5.39 -19.54 5.99
C ARG A 282 -4.42 -19.78 7.14
N ARG A 283 -3.97 -21.01 7.30
CA ARG A 283 -2.82 -21.26 8.17
C ARG A 283 -1.58 -20.68 7.51
N THR A 284 -1.38 -19.40 7.69
CA THR A 284 -0.05 -18.82 7.61
C THR A 284 0.78 -19.50 8.69
N VAL A 285 1.93 -20.02 8.35
CA VAL A 285 2.92 -20.43 9.35
C VAL A 285 3.11 -19.21 10.24
N LYS A 286 2.95 -19.38 11.55
CA LYS A 286 3.11 -18.29 12.51
C LYS A 286 4.45 -17.64 12.26
N ALA A 287 4.45 -16.40 11.81
CA ALA A 287 5.63 -15.58 11.96
C ALA A 287 5.96 -15.55 13.46
N ALA A 288 7.20 -15.74 13.81
CA ALA A 288 7.61 -15.75 15.20
C ALA A 288 7.49 -14.33 15.77
N GLY A 289 6.79 -14.16 16.89
CA GLY A 289 6.68 -12.86 17.58
C GLY A 289 5.81 -11.82 16.85
N GLY A 290 6.04 -10.54 17.12
CA GLY A 290 5.29 -9.38 16.58
C GLY A 290 5.50 -9.09 15.09
N SER A 291 6.37 -9.84 14.40
CA SER A 291 6.61 -9.68 12.97
C SER A 291 5.47 -10.16 12.05
N ALA A 292 4.35 -10.65 12.62
CA ALA A 292 3.19 -11.13 11.85
C ALA A 292 2.55 -10.02 11.00
N TYR A 293 2.48 -8.80 11.51
CA TYR A 293 1.98 -7.63 10.77
C TYR A 293 2.86 -7.30 9.56
N PHE A 294 4.17 -7.33 9.74
CA PHE A 294 5.13 -7.13 8.66
C PHE A 294 5.04 -8.25 7.63
N ALA A 295 4.99 -9.52 8.06
CA ALA A 295 4.89 -10.66 7.17
C ALA A 295 3.62 -10.63 6.30
N GLU A 296 2.49 -10.20 6.84
CA GLU A 296 1.25 -10.03 6.07
C GLU A 296 1.34 -8.86 5.09
N TYR A 297 1.98 -7.75 5.48
CA TYR A 297 2.21 -6.63 4.58
C TYR A 297 3.15 -7.03 3.43
N VAL A 298 4.25 -7.73 3.72
CA VAL A 298 5.16 -8.34 2.73
C VAL A 298 4.38 -9.23 1.76
N ARG A 299 3.49 -10.10 2.28
CA ARG A 299 2.65 -10.97 1.44
C ARG A 299 1.81 -10.17 0.44
N ARG A 300 1.15 -9.10 0.91
CA ARG A 300 0.31 -8.24 0.06
C ARG A 300 1.14 -7.56 -1.03
N GLN A 301 2.32 -7.03 -0.67
CA GLN A 301 3.20 -6.36 -1.63
C GLN A 301 3.80 -7.35 -2.64
N LEU A 302 4.18 -8.56 -2.22
CA LEU A 302 4.61 -9.63 -3.13
C LEU A 302 3.51 -10.01 -4.12
N VAL A 303 2.27 -10.16 -3.63
CA VAL A 303 1.12 -10.47 -4.50
C VAL A 303 0.85 -9.33 -5.48
N ALA A 304 0.93 -8.08 -5.02
CA ALA A 304 0.74 -6.92 -5.89
C ALA A 304 1.81 -6.82 -7.00
N GLN A 305 3.06 -7.12 -6.66
CA GLN A 305 4.20 -6.98 -7.57
C GLN A 305 4.40 -8.21 -8.48
N PHE A 306 4.27 -9.43 -7.97
CA PHE A 306 4.60 -10.66 -8.67
C PHE A 306 3.37 -11.52 -9.02
N GLY A 307 2.22 -11.23 -8.46
CA GLY A 307 1.00 -12.00 -8.62
C GLY A 307 0.89 -13.18 -7.65
N GLU A 308 -0.35 -13.61 -7.38
CA GLU A 308 -0.64 -14.69 -6.42
C GLU A 308 0.02 -16.01 -6.79
N ASP A 309 0.05 -16.35 -8.09
CA ASP A 309 0.64 -17.62 -8.55
C ASP A 309 2.14 -17.69 -8.26
N ALA A 310 2.88 -16.59 -8.46
CA ALA A 310 4.31 -16.54 -8.14
C ALA A 310 4.54 -16.68 -6.62
N VAL A 311 3.71 -16.02 -5.81
CA VAL A 311 3.88 -15.99 -4.35
C VAL A 311 3.52 -17.32 -3.71
N TYR A 312 2.44 -17.97 -4.14
CA TYR A 312 1.98 -19.20 -3.46
C TYR A 312 2.44 -20.50 -4.13
N ARG A 313 2.96 -20.44 -5.36
CA ARG A 313 3.33 -21.61 -6.16
C ARG A 313 4.68 -21.52 -6.82
N GLY A 314 5.18 -20.28 -6.96
CA GLY A 314 6.39 -20.01 -7.73
C GLY A 314 7.67 -20.36 -7.00
N GLY A 315 7.63 -20.80 -5.73
CA GLY A 315 8.81 -21.19 -4.99
C GLY A 315 9.81 -20.04 -4.83
N LEU A 316 9.31 -18.82 -4.59
CA LEU A 316 10.19 -17.67 -4.43
C LEU A 316 11.02 -17.80 -3.15
N ARG A 317 12.23 -17.30 -3.20
CA ARG A 317 13.07 -17.04 -2.05
C ARG A 317 13.14 -15.52 -1.89
N VAL A 318 12.56 -15.00 -0.80
CA VAL A 318 12.45 -13.59 -0.51
C VAL A 318 13.33 -13.26 0.70
N VAL A 319 14.27 -12.35 0.56
CA VAL A 319 14.98 -11.72 1.68
C VAL A 319 14.37 -10.34 1.86
N THR A 320 13.80 -10.11 3.03
CA THR A 320 13.18 -8.83 3.38
C THR A 320 14.20 -7.89 4.00
N THR A 321 13.81 -6.63 4.14
CA THR A 321 14.60 -5.59 4.79
C THR A 321 14.47 -5.59 6.31
N LEU A 322 13.56 -6.38 6.90
CA LEU A 322 13.32 -6.43 8.34
C LEU A 322 14.60 -6.84 9.08
N ASP A 323 15.06 -6.00 10.00
CA ASP A 323 16.16 -6.35 10.91
C ASP A 323 15.57 -6.90 12.20
N PRO A 324 15.89 -8.17 12.56
CA PRO A 324 15.30 -8.80 13.73
C PRO A 324 15.67 -8.11 15.06
N ASP A 325 16.83 -7.45 15.15
CA ASP A 325 17.23 -6.77 16.37
C ASP A 325 16.52 -5.42 16.49
N VAL A 326 16.38 -4.68 15.38
CA VAL A 326 15.60 -3.42 15.33
C VAL A 326 14.13 -3.70 15.60
N GLN A 327 13.58 -4.79 15.03
CA GLN A 327 12.20 -5.23 15.29
C GLN A 327 11.99 -5.57 16.77
N ALA A 328 12.89 -6.36 17.35
CA ALA A 328 12.82 -6.76 18.77
C ALA A 328 12.91 -5.54 19.70
N SER A 329 13.75 -4.56 19.36
CA SER A 329 13.86 -3.30 20.10
C SER A 329 12.55 -2.50 20.07
N ALA A 330 11.89 -2.38 18.89
CA ALA A 330 10.62 -1.68 18.77
C ALA A 330 9.52 -2.37 19.59
N GLU A 331 9.40 -3.70 19.47
CA GLU A 331 8.44 -4.48 20.24
C GLU A 331 8.68 -4.40 21.75
N GLN A 332 9.93 -4.41 22.17
CA GLN A 332 10.30 -4.30 23.58
C GLN A 332 9.95 -2.91 24.12
N ALA A 333 10.25 -1.84 23.38
CA ALA A 333 9.92 -0.47 23.78
C ALA A 333 8.41 -0.26 23.97
N VAL A 334 7.59 -0.86 23.08
CA VAL A 334 6.12 -0.83 23.23
C VAL A 334 5.71 -1.59 24.48
N ARG A 335 6.16 -2.84 24.65
CA ARG A 335 5.78 -3.68 25.82
C ARG A 335 6.19 -3.09 27.16
N GLU A 336 7.33 -2.40 27.23
CA GLU A 336 7.81 -1.78 28.49
C GLU A 336 6.96 -0.59 28.91
N ARG A 337 6.26 0.03 27.97
CA ARG A 337 5.41 1.22 28.23
C ARG A 337 3.93 0.90 28.32
N LEU A 338 3.48 -0.11 27.57
CA LEU A 338 2.07 -0.51 27.44
C LEU A 338 2.01 -2.02 27.78
N ASP A 339 1.97 -2.32 29.09
CA ASP A 339 2.13 -3.66 29.65
C ASP A 339 0.89 -4.19 30.37
N ARG A 340 -0.23 -3.44 30.34
CA ARG A 340 -1.44 -3.76 31.10
C ARG A 340 -2.64 -4.04 30.22
N ASP A 341 -3.48 -4.96 30.66
CA ASP A 341 -4.74 -5.23 30.00
C ASP A 341 -5.58 -3.96 29.85
N GLY A 342 -5.98 -3.66 28.63
CA GLY A 342 -6.79 -2.49 28.29
C GLY A 342 -6.01 -1.21 28.01
N ASP A 343 -4.68 -1.29 27.93
CA ASP A 343 -3.83 -0.23 27.40
C ASP A 343 -4.19 0.09 25.92
N PRO A 344 -3.84 1.28 25.44
CA PRO A 344 -3.96 1.57 24.03
C PRO A 344 -2.96 0.74 23.20
N ASP A 345 -3.30 0.49 21.94
CA ASP A 345 -2.39 -0.10 20.97
C ASP A 345 -1.25 0.88 20.60
N ALA A 346 -0.16 0.34 20.09
CA ALA A 346 0.89 1.13 19.46
C ALA A 346 1.23 0.61 18.06
N ALA A 347 1.64 1.53 17.19
CA ALA A 347 2.24 1.20 15.92
C ALA A 347 3.60 1.91 15.78
N VAL A 348 4.61 1.15 15.38
CA VAL A 348 5.98 1.67 15.17
C VAL A 348 6.45 1.26 13.79
N VAL A 349 7.00 2.20 13.03
CA VAL A 349 7.67 1.94 11.77
C VAL A 349 9.03 2.61 11.80
N THR A 350 10.08 1.83 11.53
CA THR A 350 11.45 2.33 11.48
C THR A 350 12.05 2.05 10.11
N LEU A 351 12.52 3.11 9.46
CA LEU A 351 13.23 3.10 8.18
C LEU A 351 14.70 3.40 8.43
N ASP A 352 15.59 2.80 7.65
CA ASP A 352 16.97 3.27 7.58
C ASP A 352 17.14 4.39 6.54
N SER A 353 18.35 4.93 6.43
CA SER A 353 18.68 6.03 5.53
C SER A 353 18.47 5.73 4.04
N ASP A 354 18.34 4.45 3.64
CA ASP A 354 18.01 4.01 2.28
C ASP A 354 16.52 3.67 2.11
N GLY A 355 15.68 3.98 3.09
CA GLY A 355 14.23 3.74 3.06
C GLY A 355 13.82 2.28 3.26
N ARG A 356 14.74 1.42 3.71
CA ARG A 356 14.41 0.02 4.02
C ARG A 356 13.65 -0.08 5.34
N VAL A 357 12.53 -0.80 5.35
CA VAL A 357 11.75 -1.03 6.57
C VAL A 357 12.49 -2.01 7.47
N ARG A 358 13.06 -1.50 8.56
CA ARG A 358 13.85 -2.26 9.53
C ARG A 358 13.01 -2.82 10.68
N ALA A 359 11.93 -2.12 11.04
CA ALA A 359 10.95 -2.60 12.00
C ALA A 359 9.54 -2.16 11.62
N MET A 360 8.55 -2.99 11.97
CA MET A 360 7.14 -2.69 11.83
C MET A 360 6.34 -3.39 12.93
N VAL A 361 5.80 -2.60 13.87
CA VAL A 361 4.83 -3.02 14.87
C VAL A 361 3.48 -2.48 14.44
N GLY A 362 2.50 -3.34 14.22
CA GLY A 362 1.20 -2.97 13.66
C GLY A 362 0.02 -3.04 14.62
N GLY A 363 0.27 -3.20 15.92
CA GLY A 363 -0.70 -3.40 17.00
C GLY A 363 -0.16 -4.39 18.03
N ASP A 364 -0.96 -4.70 19.05
CA ASP A 364 -0.57 -5.55 20.18
C ASP A 364 -0.56 -7.04 19.80
N ASP A 365 -1.69 -7.63 19.42
CA ASP A 365 -1.80 -9.06 19.04
C ASP A 365 -2.45 -9.25 17.68
N TYR A 366 -1.67 -9.80 16.73
CA TYR A 366 -2.13 -10.14 15.39
C TYR A 366 -3.25 -11.21 15.38
N ASN A 367 -3.32 -12.06 16.40
CA ASN A 367 -4.38 -13.07 16.51
C ASN A 367 -5.73 -12.45 16.92
N GLU A 368 -5.71 -11.36 17.68
CA GLU A 368 -6.91 -10.61 18.05
C GLU A 368 -7.36 -9.66 16.94
N SER A 369 -6.41 -8.95 16.33
CA SER A 369 -6.68 -8.00 15.26
C SER A 369 -5.67 -8.15 14.13
N GLN A 370 -6.14 -8.46 12.92
CA GLN A 370 -5.31 -8.53 11.72
C GLN A 370 -5.20 -7.18 10.99
N VAL A 371 -5.76 -6.13 11.57
CA VAL A 371 -5.62 -4.77 11.05
C VAL A 371 -4.24 -4.26 11.38
N ASN A 372 -3.42 -4.00 10.36
CA ASN A 372 -2.08 -3.44 10.55
C ASN A 372 -2.18 -1.91 10.65
N LEU A 373 -2.09 -1.40 11.88
CA LEU A 373 -2.16 0.03 12.16
C LEU A 373 -0.98 0.82 11.59
N ALA A 374 0.17 0.16 11.37
CA ALA A 374 1.38 0.78 10.85
C ALA A 374 1.26 1.25 9.39
N VAL A 375 0.36 0.63 8.60
CA VAL A 375 0.20 0.91 7.17
C VAL A 375 -1.22 1.36 6.80
N GLY A 376 -2.08 1.62 7.77
CA GLY A 376 -3.40 2.21 7.58
C GLY A 376 -4.28 1.44 6.60
N ARG A 377 -4.67 2.06 5.48
CA ARG A 377 -5.55 1.44 4.46
C ARG A 377 -4.97 0.18 3.85
N ASP A 378 -3.68 0.16 3.62
CA ASP A 378 -2.99 -1.02 3.10
C ASP A 378 -2.96 -2.16 4.12
N GLY A 379 -3.16 -1.86 5.39
CA GLY A 379 -3.31 -2.81 6.48
C GLY A 379 -4.72 -3.35 6.69
N GLY A 380 -5.70 -2.88 5.92
CA GLY A 380 -7.12 -3.25 6.06
C GLY A 380 -7.90 -2.39 7.04
N GLY A 381 -7.28 -1.32 7.56
CA GLY A 381 -7.89 -0.32 8.43
C GLY A 381 -8.10 1.03 7.74
N THR A 382 -8.15 2.08 8.54
CA THR A 382 -8.08 3.48 8.11
C THR A 382 -6.76 4.10 8.57
N GLY A 383 -6.43 5.30 8.12
CA GLY A 383 -5.35 6.07 8.70
C GLY A 383 -5.68 6.55 10.13
N ARG A 384 -4.74 7.28 10.70
CA ARG A 384 -4.86 7.96 11.98
C ARG A 384 -4.53 9.44 11.79
N GLN A 385 -5.17 10.32 12.57
CA GLN A 385 -4.86 11.74 12.46
C GLN A 385 -3.49 12.04 13.09
N PRO A 386 -2.54 12.60 12.32
CA PRO A 386 -1.17 12.86 12.80
C PRO A 386 -1.10 14.01 13.81
N GLY A 387 -2.15 14.81 13.93
CA GLY A 387 -2.12 16.00 14.77
C GLY A 387 -0.94 16.90 14.41
N SER A 388 -0.26 17.43 15.42
CA SER A 388 0.84 18.37 15.24
C SER A 388 2.11 17.81 14.58
N THR A 389 2.24 16.48 14.34
CA THR A 389 3.36 15.97 13.54
C THR A 389 3.26 16.43 12.08
N PHE A 390 2.05 16.72 11.60
CA PHE A 390 1.85 17.26 10.25
C PHE A 390 2.42 18.66 10.04
N LYS A 391 2.73 19.38 11.12
CA LYS A 391 3.35 20.70 11.06
C LYS A 391 4.71 20.71 10.35
N ALA A 392 5.44 19.60 10.33
CA ALA A 392 6.66 19.45 9.54
C ALA A 392 6.38 19.60 8.03
N VAL A 393 5.27 19.03 7.55
CA VAL A 393 4.83 19.19 6.15
C VAL A 393 4.45 20.64 5.85
N VAL A 394 3.79 21.32 6.80
CA VAL A 394 3.45 22.74 6.67
C VAL A 394 4.69 23.62 6.60
N LEU A 395 5.70 23.33 7.43
CA LEU A 395 6.99 24.04 7.38
C LEU A 395 7.68 23.82 6.04
N ALA A 396 7.74 22.58 5.56
CA ALA A 396 8.32 22.27 4.25
C ALA A 396 7.65 23.09 3.13
N ALA A 397 6.29 23.14 3.13
CA ALA A 397 5.55 23.93 2.16
C ALA A 397 5.82 25.43 2.30
N ALA A 398 5.92 25.94 3.54
CA ALA A 398 6.20 27.35 3.81
C ALA A 398 7.60 27.76 3.39
N PHE A 399 8.61 26.97 3.70
CA PHE A 399 10.01 27.24 3.37
C PHE A 399 10.26 27.09 1.86
N ASP A 400 9.65 26.10 1.22
CA ASP A 400 9.66 25.93 -0.24
C ASP A 400 9.01 27.12 -0.97
N ALA A 401 7.98 27.72 -0.38
CA ALA A 401 7.36 28.97 -0.85
C ALA A 401 8.18 30.24 -0.54
N GLY A 402 9.35 30.11 0.12
CA GLY A 402 10.27 31.23 0.43
C GLY A 402 9.93 31.96 1.74
N ILE A 403 9.05 31.44 2.59
CA ILE A 403 8.82 31.98 3.93
C ILE A 403 10.02 31.62 4.81
N SER A 404 10.66 32.64 5.42
CA SER A 404 11.86 32.43 6.23
C SER A 404 11.56 31.64 7.51
N PRO A 405 12.43 30.70 7.95
CA PRO A 405 12.34 30.06 9.25
C PRO A 405 12.25 31.04 10.44
N ARG A 406 12.76 32.24 10.26
CA ARG A 406 12.73 33.35 11.26
C ARG A 406 11.53 34.29 11.07
N ALA A 407 10.62 34.00 10.14
CA ALA A 407 9.37 34.75 10.01
C ALA A 407 8.58 34.72 11.34
N ARG A 408 8.06 35.91 11.70
CA ARG A 408 7.45 36.11 13.02
C ARG A 408 5.94 36.21 12.91
N TYR A 409 5.26 35.43 13.73
CA TYR A 409 3.80 35.36 13.81
C TYR A 409 3.31 35.73 15.23
N SER A 410 2.12 36.31 15.31
CA SER A 410 1.43 36.48 16.58
C SER A 410 1.04 35.13 17.16
N ALA A 411 1.29 34.91 18.44
CA ALA A 411 1.03 33.67 19.15
C ALA A 411 0.05 33.87 20.29
N PRO A 412 -1.19 34.33 20.03
CA PRO A 412 -2.21 34.48 21.09
C PRO A 412 -2.66 33.08 21.57
N ARG A 413 -3.28 33.02 22.75
CA ARG A 413 -3.87 31.77 23.28
C ARG A 413 -4.89 31.15 22.32
N SER A 414 -5.70 31.99 21.65
CA SER A 414 -6.64 31.57 20.62
C SER A 414 -6.76 32.64 19.55
N ILE A 415 -7.12 32.20 18.31
CA ILE A 415 -7.32 33.07 17.16
C ILE A 415 -8.58 32.65 16.41
N ARG A 416 -9.26 33.62 15.83
CA ARG A 416 -10.43 33.43 14.97
C ARG A 416 -10.07 33.85 13.55
N ILE A 417 -10.09 32.94 12.64
CA ILE A 417 -9.73 33.16 11.23
C ILE A 417 -11.00 33.08 10.39
N PRO A 418 -11.44 34.20 9.77
CA PRO A 418 -12.54 34.16 8.81
C PRO A 418 -12.12 33.38 7.58
N LEU A 419 -12.99 32.48 7.07
CA LEU A 419 -12.78 31.71 5.87
C LEU A 419 -13.62 32.27 4.69
N ASP A 420 -13.20 31.96 3.47
CA ASP A 420 -13.83 32.47 2.25
C ASP A 420 -15.30 32.00 2.06
N ASP A 421 -15.69 30.89 2.70
CA ASP A 421 -17.06 30.39 2.73
C ASP A 421 -17.98 31.12 3.72
N GLY A 422 -17.43 32.13 4.43
CA GLY A 422 -18.15 32.92 5.44
C GLY A 422 -18.19 32.26 6.83
N THR A 423 -17.57 31.10 7.01
CA THR A 423 -17.40 30.48 8.32
C THR A 423 -16.20 31.07 9.06
N VAL A 424 -16.06 30.78 10.34
CA VAL A 424 -14.94 31.22 11.17
C VAL A 424 -14.25 30.00 11.73
N TRP A 425 -12.96 29.88 11.51
CA TRP A 425 -12.14 28.84 12.11
C TRP A 425 -11.59 29.33 13.44
N ASP A 426 -12.07 28.75 14.54
CA ASP A 426 -11.61 29.01 15.90
C ASP A 426 -10.45 28.05 16.25
N VAL A 427 -9.27 28.59 16.54
CA VAL A 427 -8.08 27.81 16.89
C VAL A 427 -7.56 28.24 18.25
N SER A 428 -7.26 27.26 19.12
CA SER A 428 -6.63 27.47 20.41
C SER A 428 -5.35 26.63 20.55
N ASN A 429 -4.42 27.13 21.35
CA ASN A 429 -3.24 26.35 21.74
C ASN A 429 -3.61 25.29 22.78
N ALA A 430 -2.85 24.20 22.84
CA ALA A 430 -3.01 23.17 23.85
C ALA A 430 -2.57 23.68 25.24
N GLY A 431 -3.32 23.28 26.27
CA GLY A 431 -3.01 23.65 27.65
C GLY A 431 -3.39 25.08 28.01
N ASP A 432 -3.01 25.49 29.24
CA ASP A 432 -3.29 26.83 29.82
C ASP A 432 -2.24 27.87 29.45
N SER A 433 -1.48 27.71 28.38
CA SER A 433 -0.44 28.64 27.98
C SER A 433 -1.04 30.01 27.66
N GLU A 434 -0.63 31.01 28.44
CA GLU A 434 -0.86 32.43 28.09
C GLU A 434 -0.17 32.67 26.73
N GLY A 435 -0.81 33.48 25.86
CA GLY A 435 -0.24 33.77 24.56
C GLY A 435 1.18 34.35 24.64
N SER A 436 2.09 33.94 23.80
CA SER A 436 3.52 34.28 23.87
C SER A 436 3.92 35.59 23.17
N GLY A 437 2.95 36.46 22.81
CA GLY A 437 3.25 37.65 22.01
C GLY A 437 3.54 37.33 20.56
N THR A 438 4.75 37.64 20.09
CA THR A 438 5.19 37.33 18.69
C THR A 438 6.41 36.42 18.74
N VAL A 439 6.33 35.29 18.07
CA VAL A 439 7.40 34.28 17.99
C VAL A 439 7.82 34.02 16.55
N ASP A 440 9.01 33.49 16.33
CA ASP A 440 9.43 32.97 15.02
C ASP A 440 8.96 31.53 14.82
N LEU A 441 9.07 31.03 13.58
CA LEU A 441 8.62 29.69 13.23
C LEU A 441 9.42 28.57 13.93
N MET A 442 10.71 28.80 14.24
CA MET A 442 11.53 27.84 14.98
C MET A 442 10.97 27.66 16.41
N SER A 443 10.77 28.78 17.13
CA SER A 443 10.19 28.75 18.46
C SER A 443 8.74 28.26 18.47
N ALA A 444 7.94 28.61 17.45
CA ALA A 444 6.58 28.13 17.29
C ALA A 444 6.51 26.61 17.06
N THR A 445 7.51 26.04 16.37
CA THR A 445 7.63 24.59 16.12
C THR A 445 8.02 23.87 17.39
N ALA A 446 9.03 24.36 18.11
CA ALA A 446 9.46 23.79 19.40
C ALA A 446 8.31 23.74 20.41
N GLY A 447 7.55 24.82 20.54
CA GLY A 447 6.37 24.91 21.40
C GLY A 447 5.08 24.34 20.80
N SER A 448 5.12 23.87 19.56
CA SER A 448 3.97 23.32 18.83
C SER A 448 2.73 24.26 18.80
N ILE A 449 2.93 25.56 18.60
CA ILE A 449 1.92 26.62 18.78
C ILE A 449 0.88 26.58 17.64
N ASN A 450 -0.35 26.12 17.92
CA ASN A 450 -1.42 25.96 16.92
C ASN A 450 -1.81 27.28 16.23
N THR A 451 -1.90 28.38 17.01
CA THR A 451 -2.34 29.68 16.50
C THR A 451 -1.38 30.28 15.50
N VAL A 452 -0.09 29.92 15.56
CA VAL A 452 0.92 30.31 14.56
C VAL A 452 0.74 29.49 13.29
N PHE A 453 0.61 28.17 13.40
CA PHE A 453 0.43 27.29 12.23
C PHE A 453 -0.90 27.50 11.51
N ALA A 454 -1.92 27.95 12.23
CA ALA A 454 -3.20 28.37 11.66
C ALA A 454 -3.04 29.63 10.76
N GLN A 455 -2.19 30.57 11.14
CA GLN A 455 -1.86 31.73 10.30
C GLN A 455 -0.97 31.30 9.13
N LEU A 456 0.03 30.47 9.39
CA LEU A 456 1.00 30.03 8.39
C LEU A 456 0.31 29.27 7.24
N VAL A 457 -0.65 28.39 7.53
CA VAL A 457 -1.39 27.67 6.48
C VAL A 457 -2.24 28.58 5.61
N MET A 458 -2.72 29.70 6.15
CA MET A 458 -3.46 30.69 5.36
C MET A 458 -2.52 31.49 4.45
N ASP A 459 -1.28 31.72 4.86
CA ASP A 459 -0.27 32.39 4.03
C ASP A 459 0.25 31.48 2.91
N VAL A 460 0.45 30.17 3.19
CA VAL A 460 0.95 29.16 2.23
C VAL A 460 -0.18 28.69 1.29
N GLY A 461 -1.37 28.50 1.83
CA GLY A 461 -2.52 27.86 1.17
C GLY A 461 -2.64 26.38 1.54
N PRO A 462 -3.84 25.92 1.97
CA PRO A 462 -4.08 24.52 2.33
C PRO A 462 -3.81 23.54 1.18
N ALA A 463 -4.07 23.95 -0.06
CA ALA A 463 -3.82 23.14 -1.26
C ALA A 463 -2.32 22.87 -1.49
N GLU A 464 -1.48 23.86 -1.24
CA GLU A 464 -0.03 23.73 -1.35
C GLU A 464 0.54 22.81 -0.27
N VAL A 465 -0.03 22.84 0.93
CA VAL A 465 0.33 21.91 2.00
C VAL A 465 -0.05 20.47 1.64
N VAL A 466 -1.23 20.24 1.04
CA VAL A 466 -1.62 18.91 0.53
C VAL A 466 -0.71 18.46 -0.62
N ALA A 467 -0.37 19.37 -1.54
CA ALA A 467 0.56 19.07 -2.63
C ALA A 467 1.96 18.69 -2.09
N MET A 468 2.45 19.40 -1.06
CA MET A 468 3.69 19.06 -0.37
C MET A 468 3.59 17.68 0.32
N ALA A 469 2.50 17.37 1.00
CA ALA A 469 2.28 16.06 1.62
C ALA A 469 2.41 14.94 0.60
N HIS A 470 1.77 15.07 -0.57
CA HIS A 470 1.89 14.09 -1.65
C HIS A 470 3.32 14.01 -2.23
N ARG A 471 4.01 15.15 -2.34
CA ARG A 471 5.42 15.22 -2.77
C ARG A 471 6.36 14.52 -1.78
N LEU A 472 6.01 14.51 -0.49
CA LEU A 472 6.70 13.81 0.59
C LEU A 472 6.24 12.34 0.78
N GLY A 473 5.51 11.79 -0.19
CA GLY A 473 5.14 10.36 -0.20
C GLY A 473 3.89 9.99 0.59
N ILE A 474 3.12 10.94 1.11
CA ILE A 474 1.82 10.67 1.73
C ILE A 474 0.81 10.43 0.61
N THR A 475 0.25 9.21 0.55
CA THR A 475 -0.65 8.76 -0.52
C THR A 475 -2.12 8.79 -0.14
N ASN A 476 -2.42 8.84 1.16
CA ASN A 476 -3.78 8.95 1.64
C ASN A 476 -4.46 10.24 1.12
N PRO A 477 -5.74 10.18 0.74
CA PRO A 477 -6.50 11.36 0.34
C PRO A 477 -6.55 12.38 1.48
N LEU A 478 -6.17 13.61 1.20
CA LEU A 478 -6.18 14.72 2.12
C LEU A 478 -7.05 15.84 1.56
N ASP A 479 -7.93 16.39 2.39
CA ASP A 479 -8.75 17.54 2.00
C ASP A 479 -7.95 18.85 2.18
N PRO A 480 -7.95 19.76 1.19
CA PRO A 480 -7.23 21.03 1.26
C PRO A 480 -8.01 22.06 2.10
N VAL A 481 -8.19 21.78 3.37
CA VAL A 481 -8.86 22.63 4.35
C VAL A 481 -7.85 23.23 5.34
N PRO A 482 -8.08 24.43 5.90
CA PRO A 482 -7.13 25.07 6.81
C PRO A 482 -6.71 24.19 8.01
N SER A 483 -7.62 23.37 8.52
CA SER A 483 -7.34 22.45 9.63
C SER A 483 -6.31 21.36 9.30
N ILE A 484 -5.92 21.19 8.01
CA ILE A 484 -4.82 20.31 7.62
C ILE A 484 -3.51 20.68 8.32
N ALA A 485 -3.29 21.96 8.63
CA ALA A 485 -2.14 22.43 9.38
C ALA A 485 -2.01 21.83 10.79
N LEU A 486 -3.11 21.36 11.33
CA LEU A 486 -3.19 20.71 12.63
C LEU A 486 -3.38 19.20 12.52
N GLY A 487 -3.19 18.65 11.32
CA GLY A 487 -3.27 17.22 11.05
C GLY A 487 -4.69 16.66 11.05
N ALA A 488 -5.66 17.37 10.47
CA ALA A 488 -7.04 16.91 10.37
C ALA A 488 -7.24 15.71 9.42
N GLY A 489 -6.31 15.49 8.45
CA GLY A 489 -6.33 14.34 7.54
C GLY A 489 -5.82 13.06 8.20
N GLU A 490 -6.19 11.91 7.65
CA GLU A 490 -5.72 10.60 8.13
C GLU A 490 -4.49 10.14 7.33
N VAL A 491 -3.46 9.69 8.04
CA VAL A 491 -2.20 9.14 7.49
C VAL A 491 -1.82 7.86 8.22
N SER A 492 -0.86 7.11 7.70
CA SER A 492 -0.29 5.94 8.37
C SER A 492 1.07 6.26 9.00
N PRO A 493 1.51 5.49 10.03
CA PRO A 493 2.87 5.56 10.55
C PRO A 493 3.95 5.38 9.47
N LEU A 494 3.74 4.49 8.51
CA LEU A 494 4.65 4.29 7.39
C LEU A 494 4.78 5.53 6.50
N GLU A 495 3.67 6.19 6.16
CA GLU A 495 3.70 7.43 5.37
C GLU A 495 4.39 8.57 6.13
N MET A 496 4.17 8.67 7.45
CA MET A 496 4.83 9.68 8.27
C MET A 496 6.33 9.39 8.44
N ALA A 497 6.73 8.13 8.63
CA ALA A 497 8.13 7.74 8.66
C ALA A 497 8.81 8.07 7.32
N HIS A 498 8.16 7.77 6.18
CA HIS A 498 8.68 8.08 4.86
C HIS A 498 8.85 9.59 4.64
N ALA A 499 7.84 10.40 4.98
CA ALA A 499 7.91 11.86 4.84
C ALA A 499 9.06 12.46 5.67
N TYR A 500 9.31 11.93 6.88
CA TYR A 500 10.41 12.39 7.73
C TYR A 500 11.78 11.86 7.27
N ALA A 501 11.84 10.67 6.67
CA ALA A 501 13.05 10.15 6.06
C ALA A 501 13.56 11.04 4.91
N ILE A 502 12.66 11.72 4.18
CA ILE A 502 13.03 12.70 3.17
C ILE A 502 13.72 13.91 3.81
N PHE A 503 13.28 14.37 4.99
CA PHE A 503 13.97 15.44 5.71
C PHE A 503 15.35 14.99 6.21
N ALA A 504 15.44 13.78 6.79
CA ALA A 504 16.70 13.18 7.20
C ALA A 504 17.69 13.03 6.03
N ALA A 505 17.19 12.69 4.83
CA ALA A 505 17.95 12.56 3.60
C ALA A 505 18.13 13.90 2.85
N ARG A 506 17.95 15.05 3.53
CA ARG A 506 18.16 16.38 2.98
C ARG A 506 17.36 16.66 1.70
N GLY A 507 16.11 16.20 1.68
CA GLY A 507 15.16 16.40 0.57
C GLY A 507 15.27 15.40 -0.57
N GLU A 508 16.07 14.35 -0.43
CA GLU A 508 16.09 13.21 -1.33
C GLU A 508 15.13 12.13 -0.83
N ASP A 509 14.25 11.66 -1.70
CA ASP A 509 13.33 10.57 -1.41
C ASP A 509 14.07 9.23 -1.51
N PRO A 510 14.28 8.50 -0.39
CA PRO A 510 14.89 7.19 -0.41
C PRO A 510 13.90 6.08 -0.86
N GLY A 511 12.60 6.39 -0.97
CA GLY A 511 11.52 5.42 -1.16
C GLY A 511 11.22 4.60 0.08
N VAL A 512 10.33 3.61 -0.10
CA VAL A 512 10.02 2.60 0.95
C VAL A 512 10.27 1.22 0.38
N HIS A 513 11.15 0.46 1.02
CA HIS A 513 11.62 -0.83 0.54
C HIS A 513 11.39 -1.94 1.55
N LEU A 514 10.78 -3.04 1.09
CA LEU A 514 10.46 -4.22 1.92
C LEU A 514 11.34 -5.42 1.59
N PHE A 515 12.01 -5.40 0.42
CA PHE A 515 12.76 -6.53 -0.08
C PHE A 515 14.21 -6.14 -0.37
N GLU A 516 15.15 -6.94 0.13
CA GLU A 516 16.55 -6.92 -0.31
C GLU A 516 16.67 -7.68 -1.65
N SER A 517 16.01 -8.85 -1.74
CA SER A 517 16.00 -9.64 -2.96
C SER A 517 14.80 -10.58 -3.04
N VAL A 518 14.37 -10.84 -4.28
CA VAL A 518 13.43 -11.90 -4.62
C VAL A 518 14.03 -12.74 -5.72
N THR A 519 14.21 -14.04 -5.49
CA THR A 519 14.74 -14.98 -6.46
C THR A 519 13.72 -16.07 -6.77
N GLY A 520 13.71 -16.55 -8.00
CA GLY A 520 12.93 -17.71 -8.40
C GLY A 520 13.54 -19.03 -7.91
N PRO A 521 12.82 -20.16 -8.06
CA PRO A 521 13.31 -21.48 -7.65
C PRO A 521 14.53 -21.94 -8.47
N ASP A 522 14.74 -21.36 -9.64
CA ASP A 522 15.88 -21.57 -10.53
C ASP A 522 17.10 -20.68 -10.18
N GLY A 523 16.99 -19.91 -9.10
CA GLY A 523 18.02 -18.97 -8.66
C GLY A 523 18.06 -17.67 -9.47
N THR A 524 17.14 -17.46 -10.42
CA THR A 524 17.09 -16.21 -11.19
C THR A 524 16.59 -15.06 -10.30
N ALA A 525 17.28 -13.92 -10.33
CA ALA A 525 16.86 -12.72 -9.66
C ALA A 525 15.59 -12.16 -10.33
N ARG A 526 14.54 -11.99 -9.54
CA ARG A 526 13.29 -11.32 -9.92
C ARG A 526 13.26 -9.88 -9.47
N TYR A 527 13.90 -9.61 -8.36
CA TYR A 527 14.10 -8.29 -7.78
C TYR A 527 15.41 -8.29 -7.00
N GLN A 528 16.12 -7.19 -7.05
CA GLN A 528 17.30 -6.89 -6.24
C GLN A 528 17.22 -5.44 -5.84
N PHE A 529 17.30 -5.17 -4.55
CA PHE A 529 17.36 -3.81 -4.02
C PHE A 529 18.60 -3.10 -4.59
N ALA A 530 18.38 -1.88 -5.03
CA ALA A 530 19.43 -0.93 -5.38
C ALA A 530 19.00 0.43 -4.86
N PRO A 531 19.81 1.09 -4.03
CA PRO A 531 19.49 2.42 -3.52
C PRO A 531 19.18 3.38 -4.69
N SER A 532 18.09 4.08 -4.60
CA SER A 532 17.69 5.07 -5.58
C SER A 532 17.16 6.27 -4.80
N ARG A 533 17.67 7.45 -5.08
CA ARG A 533 17.25 8.68 -4.40
C ARG A 533 16.81 9.70 -5.44
N GLN A 534 15.64 10.24 -5.25
CA GLN A 534 15.10 11.30 -6.09
C GLN A 534 14.97 12.58 -5.26
N ARG A 535 15.55 13.68 -5.71
CA ARG A 535 15.33 14.96 -5.03
C ARG A 535 13.90 15.41 -5.23
N VAL A 536 13.17 15.51 -4.13
CA VAL A 536 11.78 15.97 -4.08
C VAL A 536 11.63 17.28 -3.31
N LEU A 537 12.65 17.69 -2.57
CA LEU A 537 12.69 18.94 -1.82
C LEU A 537 14.09 19.54 -1.93
N GLU A 538 14.20 20.86 -2.00
CA GLU A 538 15.49 21.55 -1.99
C GLU A 538 16.21 21.27 -0.66
N GLU A 539 17.52 21.06 -0.75
CA GLU A 539 18.37 20.68 0.37
C GLU A 539 18.25 21.68 1.54
N GLY A 540 18.33 22.98 1.25
CA GLY A 540 18.22 24.04 2.25
C GLY A 540 16.86 24.06 2.96
N VAL A 541 15.77 23.71 2.24
CA VAL A 541 14.43 23.60 2.84
C VAL A 541 14.37 22.44 3.82
N ALA A 542 14.91 21.27 3.45
CA ALA A 542 14.98 20.13 4.32
C ALA A 542 15.84 20.38 5.57
N ASP A 543 16.98 21.06 5.40
CA ASP A 543 17.86 21.45 6.51
C ASP A 543 17.16 22.42 7.49
N ASP A 544 16.42 23.40 6.98
CA ASP A 544 15.66 24.35 7.81
C ASP A 544 14.52 23.63 8.58
N VAL A 545 13.84 22.68 7.94
CA VAL A 545 12.85 21.82 8.62
C VAL A 545 13.52 20.99 9.71
N THR A 546 14.65 20.34 9.41
CA THR A 546 15.43 19.54 10.36
C THR A 546 15.86 20.36 11.56
N ALA A 547 16.37 21.57 11.35
CA ALA A 547 16.75 22.48 12.43
C ALA A 547 15.55 22.87 13.33
N ALA A 548 14.37 23.09 12.72
CA ALA A 548 13.15 23.37 13.48
C ALA A 548 12.70 22.13 14.31
N LEU A 549 12.83 20.94 13.77
CA LEU A 549 12.48 19.69 14.43
C LEU A 549 13.49 19.29 15.53
N ALA A 550 14.77 19.57 15.36
CA ALA A 550 15.79 19.40 16.41
C ALA A 550 15.44 20.25 17.65
N GLY A 551 15.00 21.51 17.45
CA GLY A 551 14.56 22.37 18.55
C GLY A 551 13.36 21.82 19.35
N VAL A 552 12.54 20.97 18.77
CA VAL A 552 11.44 20.28 19.48
C VAL A 552 11.98 19.29 20.51
N VAL A 553 13.06 18.59 20.18
CA VAL A 553 13.71 17.59 21.04
C VAL A 553 14.65 18.26 22.03
N ASP A 554 15.41 19.27 21.60
CA ASP A 554 16.39 19.96 22.47
C ASP A 554 15.75 20.67 23.66
N HIS A 555 14.63 21.38 23.42
CA HIS A 555 14.02 22.27 24.42
C HIS A 555 12.51 22.48 24.27
N GLY A 556 11.87 21.68 23.37
CA GLY A 556 10.44 21.80 23.06
C GLY A 556 9.59 20.70 23.69
N THR A 557 8.52 20.34 22.97
CA THR A 557 7.51 19.38 23.42
C THR A 557 7.98 17.91 23.33
N GLY A 558 9.12 17.66 22.71
CA GLY A 558 9.65 16.32 22.40
C GLY A 558 10.88 15.91 23.20
N THR A 559 11.23 16.61 24.30
CA THR A 559 12.46 16.36 25.08
C THR A 559 12.58 14.95 25.61
N ALA A 560 11.45 14.23 25.79
CA ALA A 560 11.45 12.84 26.22
C ALA A 560 11.95 11.84 25.15
N ALA A 561 12.10 12.30 23.90
CA ALA A 561 12.62 11.47 22.79
C ALA A 561 14.14 11.60 22.59
N ALA A 562 14.83 12.47 23.35
CA ALA A 562 16.28 12.62 23.25
C ALA A 562 16.99 11.33 23.64
N ILE A 563 18.05 10.96 22.92
CA ILE A 563 18.92 9.81 23.20
C ILE A 563 20.26 10.28 23.75
N ASP A 564 20.99 9.39 24.45
CA ASP A 564 22.24 9.76 25.14
C ASP A 564 23.39 10.02 24.16
N ASP A 565 23.49 9.20 23.10
CA ASP A 565 24.57 9.25 22.12
C ASP A 565 24.01 9.48 20.71
N GLY A 566 23.59 10.72 20.40
CA GLY A 566 23.14 11.10 19.07
C GLY A 566 22.18 12.28 19.06
N ASP A 567 22.17 12.97 17.95
CA ASP A 567 21.24 14.08 17.70
C ASP A 567 19.90 13.52 17.18
N VAL A 568 18.78 14.02 17.69
CA VAL A 568 17.44 13.66 17.24
C VAL A 568 16.69 14.90 16.78
N ALA A 569 16.10 14.83 15.59
CA ALA A 569 15.09 15.78 15.15
C ALA A 569 13.72 15.09 15.09
N GLY A 570 12.66 15.73 15.57
CA GLY A 570 11.36 15.09 15.60
C GLY A 570 10.23 16.03 16.00
N LYS A 571 9.01 15.49 15.94
CA LYS A 571 7.80 16.24 16.27
C LYS A 571 6.79 15.39 17.03
N THR A 572 6.23 15.98 18.09
CA THR A 572 5.08 15.45 18.82
C THR A 572 3.78 15.75 18.10
N GLY A 573 2.83 14.83 18.13
CA GLY A 573 1.46 14.98 17.66
C GLY A 573 0.46 14.55 18.72
N THR A 574 -0.63 15.26 18.83
CA THR A 574 -1.76 14.90 19.68
C THR A 574 -3.01 15.44 19.02
N THR A 575 -4.03 14.59 18.89
CA THR A 575 -5.33 15.02 18.39
C THR A 575 -6.19 15.61 19.51
N GLN A 576 -7.25 16.32 19.13
CA GLN A 576 -8.25 16.77 20.08
C GLN A 576 -8.82 15.55 20.81
N ASP A 577 -9.17 15.73 22.08
CA ASP A 577 -9.72 14.68 22.95
C ASP A 577 -8.77 13.49 23.21
N TYR A 578 -7.46 13.67 22.94
CA TYR A 578 -6.42 12.66 23.23
C TYR A 578 -6.70 11.27 22.65
N GLY A 579 -7.30 11.23 21.46
CA GLY A 579 -7.62 9.97 20.78
C GLY A 579 -6.47 9.35 20.03
N ASP A 580 -5.52 10.19 19.52
CA ASP A 580 -4.28 9.77 18.86
C ASP A 580 -3.10 10.54 19.44
N ALA A 581 -2.03 9.88 19.74
CA ALA A 581 -0.77 10.44 20.20
C ALA A 581 0.39 9.94 19.32
N TRP A 582 1.27 10.86 18.92
CA TRP A 582 2.35 10.57 17.97
C TRP A 582 3.68 11.15 18.41
N PHE A 583 4.74 10.44 18.06
CA PHE A 583 6.06 11.02 17.90
C PHE A 583 6.68 10.50 16.59
N VAL A 584 7.15 11.40 15.75
CA VAL A 584 7.90 11.04 14.54
C VAL A 584 9.21 11.77 14.60
N GLY A 585 10.30 11.03 14.47
CA GLY A 585 11.63 11.60 14.59
C GLY A 585 12.67 10.76 13.84
N PHE A 586 13.85 11.33 13.72
CA PHE A 586 14.97 10.70 13.04
C PHE A 586 16.31 11.09 13.64
N THR A 587 17.26 10.18 13.47
CA THR A 587 18.71 10.37 13.57
C THR A 587 19.27 10.40 12.14
N PRO A 588 20.57 10.60 11.93
CA PRO A 588 21.15 10.48 10.59
C PRO A 588 20.93 9.11 9.92
N GLU A 589 20.85 8.02 10.69
CA GLU A 589 20.77 6.64 10.19
C GLU A 589 19.34 6.09 10.11
N TYR A 590 18.47 6.51 11.01
CA TYR A 590 17.12 5.92 11.15
C TYR A 590 16.05 6.98 11.31
N THR A 591 14.90 6.69 10.71
CA THR A 591 13.66 7.46 10.93
C THR A 591 12.62 6.55 11.53
N SER A 592 11.99 6.96 12.63
CA SER A 592 10.95 6.18 13.29
C SER A 592 9.69 7.00 13.56
N ALA A 593 8.53 6.43 13.22
CA ALA A 593 7.21 6.95 13.54
C ALA A 593 6.55 6.05 14.57
N VAL A 594 6.13 6.65 15.69
CA VAL A 594 5.43 5.98 16.78
C VAL A 594 4.04 6.60 16.91
N TRP A 595 3.01 5.77 16.87
CA TRP A 595 1.63 6.11 17.17
C TRP A 595 1.13 5.30 18.37
N VAL A 596 0.34 5.93 19.23
CA VAL A 596 -0.36 5.31 20.36
C VAL A 596 -1.81 5.74 20.35
N GLY A 597 -2.73 4.79 20.49
CA GLY A 597 -4.18 5.04 20.50
C GLY A 597 -4.97 3.75 20.56
N TYR A 598 -6.27 3.85 20.72
CA TYR A 598 -7.12 2.66 20.71
C TYR A 598 -7.50 2.23 19.30
N LYS A 599 -7.52 0.91 19.05
CA LYS A 599 -7.88 0.32 17.74
C LYS A 599 -9.28 0.70 17.27
N GLU A 600 -10.20 0.97 18.18
CA GLU A 600 -11.56 1.44 17.92
C GLU A 600 -11.62 2.89 17.43
N GLY A 601 -10.47 3.59 17.40
CA GLY A 601 -10.34 4.96 16.99
C GLY A 601 -10.61 5.96 18.11
N ARG A 602 -10.81 7.25 17.75
CA ARG A 602 -10.88 8.40 18.66
C ARG A 602 -12.08 8.44 19.59
N SER A 603 -12.97 7.45 19.54
CA SER A 603 -14.13 7.37 20.46
C SER A 603 -13.73 7.14 21.92
N ARG A 604 -12.50 6.71 22.16
CA ARG A 604 -11.93 6.50 23.50
C ARG A 604 -10.72 7.41 23.68
N ALA A 605 -10.84 8.36 24.62
CA ALA A 605 -9.75 9.25 24.99
C ALA A 605 -8.72 8.54 25.87
N MET A 606 -7.45 8.92 25.74
CA MET A 606 -6.35 8.45 26.58
C MET A 606 -6.07 9.43 27.74
N ASP A 607 -7.13 9.78 28.49
CA ASP A 607 -7.04 10.75 29.58
C ASP A 607 -6.34 10.20 30.83
N ASP A 608 -6.40 8.88 31.03
CA ASP A 608 -5.80 8.20 32.17
C ASP A 608 -5.29 6.82 31.72
N VAL A 609 -4.02 6.77 31.37
CA VAL A 609 -3.27 5.54 31.09
C VAL A 609 -2.12 5.51 32.08
N HIS A 610 -2.08 4.53 32.97
CA HIS A 610 -1.09 4.43 34.05
C HIS A 610 -1.01 5.67 34.97
N GLY A 611 -2.15 6.33 35.20
CA GLY A 611 -2.22 7.53 36.05
C GLY A 611 -1.79 8.83 35.38
N GLN A 612 -1.61 8.82 34.07
CA GLN A 612 -1.24 10.01 33.31
C GLN A 612 -2.03 10.10 31.99
N ARG A 613 -2.19 11.31 31.52
CA ARG A 613 -2.75 11.58 30.20
C ARG A 613 -1.72 11.31 29.11
N VAL A 614 -2.14 10.65 28.02
CA VAL A 614 -1.26 10.35 26.89
C VAL A 614 -1.32 11.48 25.85
N PHE A 615 -0.17 11.97 25.51
CA PHE A 615 0.06 12.91 24.40
C PHE A 615 1.43 12.63 23.77
N GLY A 616 1.73 13.26 22.64
CA GLY A 616 2.92 12.94 21.85
C GLY A 616 4.25 13.03 22.61
N GLY A 617 4.35 13.88 23.63
CA GLY A 617 5.55 14.01 24.48
C GLY A 617 5.62 13.01 25.63
N THR A 618 4.67 12.09 25.77
CA THR A 618 4.67 11.03 26.82
C THR A 618 4.99 9.67 26.18
N PHE A 619 4.05 8.72 26.19
CA PHE A 619 4.30 7.35 25.70
C PHE A 619 4.92 7.28 24.30
N PRO A 620 4.45 8.02 23.27
CA PRO A 620 5.07 7.94 21.96
C PRO A 620 6.54 8.39 21.94
N ALA A 621 6.87 9.49 22.63
CA ALA A 621 8.24 9.99 22.73
C ALA A 621 9.13 9.05 23.55
N LEU A 622 8.61 8.44 24.62
CA LEU A 622 9.34 7.48 25.44
C LEU A 622 9.55 6.15 24.71
N ILE A 623 8.56 5.66 23.95
CA ILE A 623 8.72 4.47 23.11
C ILE A 623 9.79 4.74 22.03
N PHE A 624 9.76 5.91 21.41
CA PHE A 624 10.80 6.32 20.45
C PHE A 624 12.18 6.34 21.11
N HIS A 625 12.31 6.99 22.26
CA HIS A 625 13.56 7.03 23.03
C HIS A 625 14.11 5.64 23.33
N ASP A 626 13.30 4.78 23.96
CA ASP A 626 13.73 3.44 24.38
C ASP A 626 14.12 2.57 23.20
N HIS A 627 13.38 2.72 22.07
CA HIS A 627 13.66 2.02 20.83
C HIS A 627 14.95 2.52 20.19
N MET A 628 15.05 3.84 19.95
CA MET A 628 16.17 4.41 19.23
C MET A 628 17.47 4.35 20.05
N GLN A 629 17.41 4.51 21.37
CA GLN A 629 18.57 4.36 22.24
C GLN A 629 19.24 2.99 22.03
N ARG A 630 18.43 1.90 22.01
CA ARG A 630 18.96 0.52 21.79
C ARG A 630 19.46 0.31 20.37
N VAL A 631 18.79 0.90 19.38
CA VAL A 631 19.20 0.78 17.97
C VAL A 631 20.52 1.50 17.73
N MET A 632 20.68 2.69 18.32
CA MET A 632 21.87 3.52 18.13
C MET A 632 23.09 3.04 18.93
N GLU A 633 22.91 2.25 20.00
CA GLU A 633 24.03 1.58 20.72
C GLU A 633 24.90 0.71 19.79
N GLY A 634 24.35 0.23 18.67
CA GLY A 634 25.08 -0.56 17.66
C GLY A 634 25.71 0.24 16.53
N VAL A 635 25.62 1.57 16.56
CA VAL A 635 26.14 2.47 15.51
C VAL A 635 27.45 3.09 15.96
N ASP A 636 28.55 2.78 15.25
CA ASP A 636 29.91 3.20 15.65
C ASP A 636 30.13 4.73 15.55
N ASP A 637 29.48 5.41 14.60
CA ASP A 637 29.55 6.87 14.37
C ASP A 637 28.19 7.37 13.89
N PRO A 638 27.33 7.85 14.78
CA PRO A 638 25.96 8.25 14.42
C PRO A 638 25.87 9.50 13.54
N GLY A 639 27.00 10.17 13.29
CA GLY A 639 27.01 11.41 12.50
C GLY A 639 26.30 12.59 13.18
N ASP A 640 26.36 13.77 12.56
CA ASP A 640 25.62 14.95 12.98
C ASP A 640 24.36 15.12 12.10
N LEU A 641 23.26 15.61 12.67
CA LEU A 641 22.07 15.97 11.91
C LEU A 641 22.40 17.09 10.91
N PRO A 642 21.88 17.03 9.67
CA PRO A 642 22.09 18.06 8.68
C PRO A 642 21.51 19.41 9.14
N GLY A 643 22.17 20.53 8.75
CA GLY A 643 21.68 21.88 9.05
C GLY A 643 22.02 22.44 10.44
N GLN A 644 22.63 21.66 11.35
CA GLN A 644 22.97 22.12 12.70
C GLN A 644 24.18 23.10 12.75
N ASP A 645 25.05 23.11 11.75
CA ASP A 645 26.21 24.01 11.69
C ASP A 645 25.83 25.51 11.65
N ALA A 646 24.67 25.83 11.12
CA ALA A 646 24.16 27.22 11.06
C ALA A 646 23.76 27.78 12.43
N GLY A 647 23.44 26.91 13.41
CA GLY A 647 23.06 27.27 14.77
C GLY A 647 24.21 27.32 15.78
N ARG A 648 25.28 26.54 15.55
CA ARG A 648 26.44 26.45 16.48
C ARG A 648 27.42 27.64 16.33
N SER A 649 27.48 28.31 15.18
CA SER A 649 28.35 29.48 14.98
C SER A 649 27.91 30.73 15.73
N SER A 650 26.77 30.76 16.42
CA SER A 650 26.29 31.89 17.22
C SER A 650 26.34 31.68 18.75
N ARG A 651 26.74 30.49 19.23
CA ARG A 651 27.12 30.31 20.63
C ARG A 651 28.61 30.50 20.77
N GLY A 652 28.98 31.78 20.91
CA GLY A 652 30.35 32.22 21.15
C GLY A 652 30.95 31.49 22.34
N ASP A 653 32.25 31.16 22.17
CA ASP A 653 33.24 30.84 23.18
C ASP A 653 32.98 31.46 24.56
N SER A 654 32.26 30.77 25.40
CA SER A 654 32.29 31.01 26.84
C SER A 654 31.74 29.79 27.57
N ASP A 655 32.54 28.79 27.75
CA ASP A 655 32.70 27.84 28.82
C ASP A 655 33.18 26.46 28.32
N SER A 656 34.42 26.37 27.95
CA SER A 656 35.14 25.09 27.93
C SER A 656 36.55 25.22 28.49
N SER A 657 36.62 25.66 29.74
CA SER A 657 37.83 25.44 30.55
C SER A 657 37.55 24.38 31.62
N GLY A 658 37.82 23.18 31.32
CA GLY A 658 37.90 22.14 32.35
C GLY A 658 37.37 20.80 31.97
N ARG A 659 38.12 20.05 31.19
CA ARG A 659 38.39 18.62 31.35
C ARG A 659 38.85 18.00 30.03
N ARG A 660 40.08 18.28 29.62
CA ARG A 660 40.82 17.34 28.78
C ARG A 660 42.11 16.99 29.49
N ARG A 661 42.16 15.79 30.03
CA ARG A 661 43.42 15.15 30.36
C ARG A 661 44.09 14.71 29.09
N GLY A 662 45.27 15.24 28.86
CA GLY A 662 46.05 15.08 27.68
C GLY A 662 46.59 13.68 27.46
N SER A 663 46.70 13.30 26.25
CA SER A 663 47.78 12.51 25.71
C SER A 663 48.34 13.26 24.51
N GLY A 664 49.43 14.02 24.76
CA GLY A 664 50.15 14.71 23.73
C GLY A 664 51.01 13.75 22.92
N SER A 665 50.99 13.90 21.62
CA SER A 665 52.09 13.50 20.76
C SER A 665 52.41 14.64 19.82
N ALA A 666 53.48 15.34 20.15
CA ALA A 666 54.04 16.40 19.37
C ALA A 666 54.89 15.86 18.22
N SER A 667 54.53 16.21 17.00
CA SER A 667 55.43 16.05 15.85
C SER A 667 56.31 17.27 15.72
N HIS A 668 57.62 17.16 15.86
CA HIS A 668 58.64 18.11 15.37
C HIS A 668 59.40 17.51 14.20
N ARG A 669 59.28 18.17 13.07
CA ARG A 669 60.19 18.08 11.90
C ARG A 669 61.55 18.68 12.24
N ARG A 670 62.61 17.97 11.83
CA ARG A 670 63.79 18.38 11.00
C ARG A 670 64.88 17.33 11.18
N GLY A 671 65.26 16.65 10.10
CA GLY A 671 66.40 17.04 9.30
C GLY A 671 67.63 16.22 9.53
N GLY A 672 67.96 15.30 8.64
CA GLY A 672 69.33 15.10 8.18
C GLY A 672 70.16 14.01 8.82
N GLY A 673 70.55 13.04 7.99
CA GLY A 673 71.91 12.50 8.06
C GLY A 673 72.06 11.03 8.45
N SER A 674 72.11 10.17 7.46
CA SER A 674 73.13 9.16 7.13
C SER A 674 73.70 8.16 8.18
N ALA A 675 73.63 6.94 7.79
CA ALA A 675 74.64 5.88 7.86
C ALA A 675 74.64 4.89 9.06
N SER A 676 74.46 3.69 8.65
CA SER A 676 75.22 2.48 8.91
C SER A 676 74.96 1.63 10.19
N ASP A 677 74.58 0.46 9.87
CA ASP A 677 75.18 -0.84 10.29
C ASP A 677 74.83 -1.51 11.60
N ARG A 678 74.33 -2.71 11.36
CA ARG A 678 74.57 -4.02 12.03
C ARG A 678 73.89 -4.34 13.38
N ALA A 679 73.02 -5.30 13.19
CA ALA A 679 73.15 -6.71 13.68
C ALA A 679 73.11 -6.91 15.23
N ASP A 680 72.17 -7.62 15.73
CA ASP A 680 72.19 -8.99 16.22
C ASP A 680 71.08 -9.26 17.24
N ALA A 681 70.47 -10.37 17.07
CA ALA A 681 69.50 -10.98 17.97
C ALA A 681 70.19 -11.86 19.04
N PRO A 682 69.43 -12.61 19.83
CA PRO A 682 69.10 -12.51 21.25
C PRO A 682 70.01 -13.46 22.14
N PRO A 683 69.82 -13.72 23.42
CA PRO A 683 68.93 -14.74 23.92
C PRO A 683 68.44 -14.68 25.41
N LYS A 684 67.34 -15.41 25.59
CA LYS A 684 67.02 -16.43 26.63
C LYS A 684 67.21 -16.21 28.12
N SER A 685 66.09 -16.53 28.83
CA SER A 685 65.94 -17.53 29.90
C SER A 685 66.20 -17.20 31.38
N GLY A 686 65.28 -17.70 32.17
CA GLY A 686 65.52 -18.27 33.51
C GLY A 686 64.62 -17.62 34.56
N ALA A 687 63.59 -18.21 35.04
CA ALA A 687 63.39 -19.31 35.91
C ALA A 687 63.50 -18.99 37.43
N GLY A 688 62.46 -19.34 38.15
CA GLY A 688 62.46 -19.74 39.54
C GLY A 688 62.09 -18.62 40.53
N GLY A 689 61.21 -18.79 41.44
CA GLY A 689 60.69 -19.85 42.20
C GLY A 689 60.13 -19.31 43.51
N THR A 690 58.96 -19.85 43.87
CA THR A 690 58.55 -20.25 45.24
C THR A 690 58.73 -19.28 46.42
N THR A 691 57.69 -18.97 47.16
CA THR A 691 57.15 -19.60 48.35
C THR A 691 56.19 -18.67 49.10
N ASP A 692 55.09 -19.27 49.47
CA ASP A 692 54.22 -18.96 50.61
C ASP A 692 54.98 -19.22 51.92
N PRO A 693 54.56 -18.89 53.15
CA PRO A 693 53.27 -18.65 53.76
C PRO A 693 53.23 -17.70 54.99
N GLY A 694 51.99 -17.59 55.54
CA GLY A 694 51.85 -17.38 57.00
C GLY A 694 51.19 -16.07 57.43
N ASP A 695 49.94 -16.11 57.82
CA ASP A 695 49.37 -16.33 59.16
C ASP A 695 49.35 -15.09 60.11
N GLY A 696 48.22 -14.94 60.78
CA GLY A 696 48.09 -14.18 62.01
C GLY A 696 47.07 -13.06 62.04
N SER A 697 45.82 -13.38 62.30
CA SER A 697 45.02 -13.34 63.53
C SER A 697 44.74 -11.97 64.15
N GLN A 698 43.40 -11.83 64.44
CA GLN A 698 42.84 -11.23 65.67
C GLN A 698 42.73 -9.69 65.68
N ASP A 699 41.74 -9.05 66.15
CA ASP A 699 40.61 -9.39 67.05
C ASP A 699 39.77 -8.13 67.25
N SER A 700 38.51 -8.34 67.68
CA SER A 700 37.72 -7.53 68.58
C SER A 700 37.18 -6.18 67.99
N GLY A 701 35.96 -5.81 68.16
CA GLY A 701 34.95 -6.18 69.12
C GLY A 701 33.86 -5.18 69.09
N GLY A 702 32.72 -5.61 69.46
CA GLY A 702 31.68 -4.98 70.26
C GLY A 702 30.72 -4.05 69.52
N GLY A 703 29.46 -4.10 69.64
CA GLY A 703 28.57 -4.82 70.50
C GLY A 703 27.20 -4.22 70.36
N SER A 704 26.25 -5.04 70.63
CA SER A 704 24.96 -4.83 71.31
C SER A 704 23.92 -3.97 70.58
N GLY A 705 22.69 -4.33 70.44
CA GLY A 705 21.89 -5.33 71.10
C GLY A 705 20.43 -5.12 70.73
N SER A 706 19.74 -6.20 70.86
CA SER A 706 18.39 -6.42 71.40
C SER A 706 17.25 -5.74 70.69
N GLY A 707 16.19 -6.39 70.42
CA GLY A 707 15.54 -7.56 70.92
C GLY A 707 14.15 -7.65 70.36
N GLY A 708 13.71 -8.79 70.19
CA GLY A 708 12.58 -9.46 70.74
C GLY A 708 11.35 -9.29 69.88
N GLY A 709 10.70 -10.26 69.47
CA GLY A 709 10.16 -11.46 69.93
C GLY A 709 8.85 -11.65 69.28
N GLY A 710 8.59 -12.78 68.71
CA GLY A 710 7.73 -13.85 69.14
C GLY A 710 6.36 -13.64 68.58
N GLY A 711 5.65 -14.57 68.00
CA GLY A 711 5.51 -15.98 68.00
C GLY A 711 4.25 -16.30 67.24
N SER A 712 4.32 -17.31 66.44
CA SER A 712 3.63 -18.59 66.48
C SER A 712 2.12 -18.65 66.43
N GLY A 713 1.68 -19.54 65.58
CA GLY A 713 0.52 -20.40 65.66
C GLY A 713 -0.60 -19.99 64.69
N GLY A 714 -1.05 -20.83 63.79
CA GLY A 714 -1.20 -22.24 63.75
C GLY A 714 -2.65 -22.56 63.45
N GLY A 715 -2.88 -23.44 62.47
CA GLY A 715 -4.03 -24.30 62.44
C GLY A 715 -5.28 -23.78 61.73
N GLY A 716 -5.73 -24.29 60.59
CA GLY A 716 -6.24 -25.58 60.42
C GLY A 716 -7.76 -25.57 60.09
N GLY A 717 -8.16 -26.26 59.07
CA GLY A 717 -9.40 -27.00 59.01
C GLY A 717 -10.54 -26.37 58.23
N SER A 718 -10.73 -26.77 57.00
CA SER A 718 -11.63 -27.78 56.46
C SER A 718 -13.16 -27.49 56.49
N SER A 719 -13.68 -27.77 55.35
CA SER A 719 -14.96 -28.43 55.03
C SER A 719 -16.25 -27.59 55.02
N GLY A 720 -16.84 -27.60 53.84
CA GLY A 720 -18.10 -28.31 53.72
C GLY A 720 -19.32 -27.52 53.32
N GLY A 721 -19.81 -27.86 52.16
CA GLY A 721 -21.20 -28.18 52.02
C GLY A 721 -22.19 -27.08 51.63
N GLY A 722 -22.68 -27.06 50.41
CA GLY A 722 -23.92 -27.65 50.12
C GLY A 722 -25.11 -26.72 49.98
N GLY A 723 -25.78 -26.84 48.86
CA GLY A 723 -27.21 -26.73 48.80
C GLY A 723 -27.78 -25.45 48.24
N SER A 724 -28.15 -25.45 46.99
CA SER A 724 -29.41 -25.77 46.31
C SER A 724 -30.56 -24.77 46.57
N SER A 725 -31.16 -24.52 45.44
CA SER A 725 -32.59 -24.32 45.15
C SER A 725 -33.28 -23.00 45.30
N GLY A 726 -33.89 -22.66 44.18
CA GLY A 726 -35.27 -22.24 44.07
C GLY A 726 -35.46 -20.78 43.87
N GLY A 727 -36.03 -20.27 42.81
CA GLY A 727 -37.32 -20.54 42.30
C GLY A 727 -38.13 -19.26 42.27
N GLY A 728 -38.79 -18.99 41.18
CA GLY A 728 -39.95 -18.14 41.10
C GLY A 728 -39.65 -16.69 40.69
N GLY A 729 -40.18 -16.13 39.63
CA GLY A 729 -41.51 -16.20 39.09
C GLY A 729 -42.16 -14.84 39.16
N GLY A 730 -42.76 -14.39 38.07
CA GLY A 730 -43.70 -13.28 38.07
C GLY A 730 -43.28 -12.12 37.19
N SER A 731 -43.67 -12.03 35.91
CA SER A 731 -44.98 -11.67 35.35
C SER A 731 -45.50 -10.29 35.73
N GLY A 732 -45.80 -9.53 34.69
CA GLY A 732 -46.68 -8.36 34.66
C GLY A 732 -45.99 -7.22 33.91
N GLY A 733 -46.42 -6.74 32.79
CA GLY A 733 -47.75 -6.52 32.30
C GLY A 733 -48.05 -5.04 32.27
N GLY A 734 -48.44 -4.54 31.11
CA GLY A 734 -49.10 -3.26 30.98
C GLY A 734 -48.33 -2.31 30.00
N SER A 735 -48.63 -2.26 28.71
CA SER A 735 -49.83 -1.70 28.06
C SER A 735 -50.00 -0.22 28.15
N GLY A 736 -50.14 0.37 27.02
CA GLY A 736 -50.75 1.66 26.74
C GLY A 736 -49.79 2.56 25.99
N GLY A 737 -50.00 2.95 24.80
CA GLY A 737 -51.20 3.27 24.12
C GLY A 737 -51.06 4.68 23.55
N GLY A 738 -51.29 4.83 22.28
CA GLY A 738 -52.02 5.90 21.66
C GLY A 738 -51.15 7.05 21.16
N GLY A 739 -51.21 7.38 19.97
CA GLY A 739 -52.12 7.83 19.02
C GLY A 739 -51.48 8.91 18.22
N SER A 740 -51.39 8.73 16.96
CA SER A 740 -52.26 9.17 15.88
C SER A 740 -52.15 10.61 15.45
N SER A 741 -52.15 10.69 14.16
CA SER A 741 -52.66 11.72 13.25
C SER A 741 -51.68 12.81 12.92
N GLY A 742 -51.43 13.10 11.71
CA GLY A 742 -52.14 13.22 10.46
C GLY A 742 -51.46 14.31 9.70
N GLY A 743 -51.21 14.19 8.46
CA GLY A 743 -52.11 14.57 7.42
C GLY A 743 -51.51 15.67 6.54
N GLY A 744 -51.51 15.44 5.28
CA GLY A 744 -51.72 16.40 4.21
C GLY A 744 -50.44 17.01 3.66
N GLY A 745 -50.10 16.91 2.37
CA GLY A 745 -50.91 16.96 1.18
C GLY A 745 -50.52 18.16 0.35
N GLY A 746 -50.26 17.94 -0.97
CA GLY A 746 -50.22 18.99 -1.97
C GLY A 746 -48.93 19.13 -2.74
N SER A 747 -48.69 18.42 -3.86
CA SER A 747 -49.11 18.64 -5.27
C SER A 747 -48.87 20.04 -5.84
N GLY A 748 -48.18 20.01 -6.97
CA GLY A 748 -48.09 21.05 -8.00
C GLY A 748 -46.67 21.37 -8.36
N GLY A 749 -46.12 21.11 -9.56
CA GLY A 749 -46.72 21.25 -10.87
C GLY A 749 -46.10 22.43 -11.57
N GLY A 750 -45.51 22.22 -12.75
CA GLY A 750 -45.20 23.26 -13.72
C GLY A 750 -43.71 23.42 -14.05
N SER A 751 -43.17 22.77 -15.09
CA SER A 751 -43.21 23.01 -16.51
C SER A 751 -42.71 24.37 -17.00
N GLY A 752 -41.80 24.28 -17.98
CA GLY A 752 -41.42 25.31 -18.94
C GLY A 752 -39.98 25.77 -18.75
N GLY A 753 -39.09 25.63 -19.70
CA GLY A 753 -39.14 25.68 -21.10
C GLY A 753 -38.10 26.66 -21.60
N GLY A 754 -37.25 26.25 -22.51
CA GLY A 754 -36.89 27.04 -23.63
C GLY A 754 -35.55 27.76 -23.64
N GLY A 755 -34.69 27.33 -24.54
CA GLY A 755 -34.20 28.14 -25.64
C GLY A 755 -32.76 28.61 -25.45
N SER A 756 -31.81 27.99 -26.09
CA SER A 756 -31.28 28.15 -27.46
C SER A 756 -30.32 29.30 -27.67
N SER A 757 -29.29 28.93 -28.39
CA SER A 757 -28.41 29.69 -29.30
C SER A 757 -27.30 30.50 -28.60
N GLY A 758 -26.11 30.45 -29.05
CA GLY A 758 -25.42 30.19 -30.26
C GLY A 758 -24.08 30.82 -30.22
N GLY A 759 -23.12 30.21 -30.82
CA GLY A 759 -22.35 30.83 -31.84
C GLY A 759 -20.92 31.22 -31.51
N GLY A 760 -20.04 30.60 -32.24
CA GLY A 760 -18.85 31.16 -32.86
C GLY A 760 -17.62 31.20 -32.00
N GLY A 761 -16.51 30.57 -32.33
CA GLY A 761 -15.84 30.47 -33.59
C GLY A 761 -14.43 31.05 -33.44
N GLY A 762 -13.41 30.37 -33.96
CA GLY A 762 -12.11 30.96 -34.25
C GLY A 762 -10.95 30.28 -33.52
N SER A 763 -10.38 29.21 -34.00
CA SER A 763 -9.15 28.97 -34.77
C SER A 763 -8.00 29.97 -34.58
N SER A 764 -6.83 29.47 -34.22
CA SER A 764 -5.63 29.26 -35.04
C SER A 764 -4.36 29.23 -34.20
N THR A 765 -3.66 28.15 -34.40
CA THR A 765 -2.27 28.00 -34.89
C THR A 765 -1.18 28.65 -34.08
N GLY A 766 -0.31 27.85 -33.64
CA GLY A 766 0.99 27.47 -34.22
C GLY A 766 2.14 27.92 -33.33
N ASP A 767 2.92 27.13 -32.88
CA ASP A 767 4.26 26.61 -33.17
C ASP A 767 4.66 25.57 -32.11
#